data_ef54ad44ae1e6a1e08fa64146319aec1
#
_entry.id   ef54ad44ae1e6a1e08fa64146319aec1
#
_cell.length_a   1.000
_cell.length_b   1.000
_cell.length_c   1.000
_cell.angle_alpha   90.00
_cell.angle_beta   90.00
_cell.angle_gamma   90.00
#
_symmetry.space_group_name_H-M   'P 1'
#
loop_
_entity.id
_entity.type
_entity.pdbx_description
1 polymer ?
#
loop_
_entity_poly.entity_id
_entity_poly.type
_entity_poly.pdbx_seq_one_letter_code
_entity_poly.pdbx_strand_id
1 'polypeptide(L)'
;MGAKDMTIRIYSIEKFKNFSVCSLGGMSDPVVGIFFEQTSLDCYSVSSGGQLSIWESSIDLESLEKGDPVKVRKRKADAVSEAEGTPPDESNAEVIEADETTERTSRLIYKRNARHFLRDHVEESSGVRTSLTSADFHQKSKILVSGFSNGTFLLLSLPDASLIHSLSISDQTIGSVGFNATGDWIAIGCPDLGQLLVWEWQSETYVLKQQGHNAGMNCLAYSPDGSTVATGGEDAKVKLWNTGSGFCFVTFSEHESSVTGICYTPNGKVVLSSSLDGTVRAFDMARYRNFKTFTTPRPVQLSCVSVDAGGDLIVGGGQDVFEIYLWSLTTGRLVDVLAGHEGPVSAVAFSSNPTSSQLASVSWDKTLKIWDALESNSKREAIELSSEGIGVCWRPDGKEVSVSTLAGHILTFDVKTSRQISSISGKKDLRMGKGQTDKISSKKKSDATHFSCLCYSADGTSILAGGNSKFICIYNVREQLLIKRFEITQNRSFDCMDEIINRRKMSEFGNMSLIEDRGDGSALRLPGTKTKDMSSRTLQLEVRVSSLRFSPTGRSFSAVTSEGLLVYSLDRHLVFDPFLLESKITPQSIRKDLSLGRYDKAIVASLKLNEKALIREVLEQVPVANIPLLSKEMPVLFVEKVLNFIGEEFEDSRHLHFYLKWTKALLLEHGCLLKEKADEFLPILNLLIKNISQKSQDLGKVCDNNRFTIKYLSKVGEKMQLSGEDQKNDADEFMESENVEESDDDSVDMSELRSKWSDDEVEGDEDESDDS
;
A
#
# COMPACT_ATOMS: atom_id res chain seq x y z
N MET A 1 24.71 -14.64 0.02
CA MET A 1 24.81 -13.23 0.43
C MET A 1 25.96 -12.58 -0.30
N GLY A 2 25.70 -11.59 -1.13
CA GLY A 2 26.70 -10.70 -1.72
C GLY A 2 27.02 -9.56 -0.78
N ALA A 3 28.25 -9.12 -0.76
CA ALA A 3 28.67 -8.04 0.10
C ALA A 3 29.42 -6.94 -0.67
N LYS A 4 29.40 -5.72 -0.15
CA LYS A 4 30.19 -4.59 -0.67
C LYS A 4 31.71 -4.85 -0.62
N ASP A 5 32.15 -5.88 0.12
CA ASP A 5 33.55 -6.34 0.20
C ASP A 5 33.99 -7.21 -1.01
N MET A 6 33.19 -7.25 -2.08
CA MET A 6 33.44 -8.00 -3.32
C MET A 6 33.53 -9.52 -3.10
N THR A 7 32.97 -10.02 -1.99
CA THR A 7 32.91 -11.45 -1.69
C THR A 7 31.48 -11.95 -1.64
N ILE A 8 31.31 -13.21 -2.03
CA ILE A 8 30.05 -13.92 -1.95
C ILE A 8 30.19 -14.96 -0.85
N ARG A 9 29.26 -14.99 0.09
CA ARG A 9 29.24 -16.01 1.14
C ARG A 9 27.96 -16.81 1.05
N ILE A 10 28.15 -18.13 0.91
CA ILE A 10 27.05 -19.09 0.79
C ILE A 10 26.88 -19.77 2.14
N TYR A 11 25.66 -19.66 2.69
CA TYR A 11 25.23 -20.26 3.95
C TYR A 11 24.10 -21.24 3.68
N SER A 12 24.04 -22.32 4.45
CA SER A 12 22.90 -23.21 4.46
C SER A 12 22.03 -22.89 5.69
N ILE A 13 20.70 -22.93 5.51
CA ILE A 13 19.73 -22.78 6.61
C ILE A 13 19.69 -24.06 7.45
N GLU A 14 19.69 -25.23 6.78
CA GLU A 14 19.81 -26.52 7.41
C GLU A 14 21.27 -26.94 7.53
N LYS A 15 21.59 -27.80 8.50
CA LYS A 15 22.94 -28.33 8.67
C LYS A 15 23.12 -29.56 7.82
N PHE A 16 24.18 -29.56 7.01
CA PHE A 16 24.59 -30.71 6.19
C PHE A 16 26.02 -31.14 6.54
N LYS A 17 26.30 -32.47 6.51
CA LYS A 17 27.61 -33.04 6.85
C LYS A 17 28.69 -32.62 5.86
N ASN A 18 28.34 -32.57 4.58
CA ASN A 18 29.26 -32.25 3.48
C ASN A 18 29.24 -30.78 3.04
N PHE A 19 28.50 -29.91 3.74
CA PHE A 19 28.48 -28.47 3.50
C PHE A 19 29.24 -27.69 4.57
N SER A 20 30.04 -26.77 4.14
CA SER A 20 30.63 -25.73 5.03
C SER A 20 30.47 -24.35 4.36
N VAL A 21 30.41 -23.29 5.17
CA VAL A 21 30.32 -21.93 4.66
C VAL A 21 31.41 -21.70 3.61
N CYS A 22 30.98 -21.39 2.39
CA CYS A 22 31.86 -21.10 1.27
C CYS A 22 31.97 -19.61 1.05
N SER A 23 33.18 -19.12 0.84
CA SER A 23 33.44 -17.73 0.43
C SER A 23 34.01 -17.74 -0.99
N LEU A 24 33.31 -17.09 -1.90
CA LEU A 24 33.70 -16.94 -3.30
C LEU A 24 34.25 -15.53 -3.49
N GLY A 25 35.42 -15.40 -4.05
CA GLY A 25 36.09 -14.13 -4.29
C GLY A 25 36.49 -13.96 -5.75
N GLY A 26 37.11 -12.82 -6.07
CA GLY A 26 37.61 -12.52 -7.43
C GLY A 26 36.62 -11.72 -8.28
N MET A 27 35.69 -11.03 -7.63
CA MET A 27 34.93 -9.95 -8.23
C MET A 27 35.76 -8.66 -8.13
N SER A 28 35.68 -7.82 -9.17
CA SER A 28 36.38 -6.52 -9.19
C SER A 28 35.58 -5.42 -8.49
N ASP A 29 34.25 -5.61 -8.40
CA ASP A 29 33.32 -4.61 -7.94
C ASP A 29 32.27 -5.23 -7.00
N PRO A 30 31.50 -4.42 -6.26
CA PRO A 30 30.44 -4.90 -5.37
C PRO A 30 29.44 -5.80 -6.11
N VAL A 31 28.94 -6.81 -5.41
CA VAL A 31 28.00 -7.78 -5.97
C VAL A 31 26.58 -7.21 -5.91
N VAL A 32 25.89 -7.15 -7.05
CA VAL A 32 24.52 -6.68 -7.21
C VAL A 32 23.51 -7.82 -7.05
N GLY A 33 23.78 -8.98 -7.69
CA GLY A 33 22.87 -10.12 -7.66
C GLY A 33 23.59 -11.45 -7.54
N ILE A 34 22.95 -12.42 -6.86
CA ILE A 34 23.41 -13.81 -6.78
C ILE A 34 22.17 -14.68 -6.99
N PHE A 35 22.27 -15.60 -7.93
CA PHE A 35 21.17 -16.45 -8.35
C PHE A 35 21.59 -17.91 -8.34
N PHE A 36 20.72 -18.79 -7.86
CA PHE A 36 20.90 -20.23 -7.89
C PHE A 36 20.02 -20.86 -8.97
N GLU A 37 20.51 -21.90 -9.57
CA GLU A 37 19.73 -22.72 -10.47
C GLU A 37 18.72 -23.58 -9.67
N GLN A 38 17.59 -23.94 -10.25
CA GLN A 38 16.53 -24.66 -9.55
C GLN A 38 16.89 -26.14 -9.28
N THR A 39 17.61 -26.77 -10.21
CA THR A 39 17.90 -28.21 -10.19
C THR A 39 19.33 -28.55 -9.76
N SER A 40 20.22 -27.56 -9.71
CA SER A 40 21.61 -27.73 -9.32
C SER A 40 21.99 -26.75 -8.22
N LEU A 41 23.15 -26.95 -7.59
CA LEU A 41 23.75 -26.02 -6.65
C LEU A 41 24.58 -24.93 -7.36
N ASP A 42 24.55 -24.89 -8.67
CA ASP A 42 25.30 -23.90 -9.44
C ASP A 42 24.74 -22.51 -9.21
N CYS A 43 25.62 -21.54 -9.18
CA CYS A 43 25.21 -20.18 -8.96
C CYS A 43 25.83 -19.18 -9.94
N TYR A 44 25.07 -18.13 -10.18
CA TYR A 44 25.44 -17.01 -11.03
C TYR A 44 25.61 -15.76 -10.16
N SER A 45 26.67 -15.03 -10.40
CA SER A 45 26.89 -13.78 -9.66
C SER A 45 27.20 -12.63 -10.59
N VAL A 46 26.57 -11.48 -10.32
CA VAL A 46 26.67 -10.28 -11.13
C VAL A 46 27.17 -9.14 -10.27
N SER A 47 28.20 -8.41 -10.74
CA SER A 47 28.75 -7.24 -10.05
C SER A 47 28.29 -5.91 -10.66
N SER A 48 28.38 -4.82 -9.91
CA SER A 48 28.09 -3.47 -10.39
C SER A 48 28.96 -3.03 -11.57
N GLY A 49 30.16 -3.62 -11.71
CA GLY A 49 31.02 -3.47 -12.88
C GLY A 49 30.55 -4.22 -14.11
N GLY A 50 29.42 -4.93 -14.08
CA GLY A 50 28.96 -5.74 -15.21
C GLY A 50 29.67 -7.07 -15.38
N GLN A 51 30.42 -7.55 -14.39
CA GLN A 51 31.06 -8.86 -14.43
C GLN A 51 30.05 -9.93 -14.03
N LEU A 52 29.73 -10.86 -14.93
CA LEU A 52 28.98 -12.08 -14.69
C LEU A 52 29.97 -13.22 -14.45
N SER A 53 29.87 -13.92 -13.34
CA SER A 53 30.69 -15.12 -13.06
C SER A 53 29.75 -16.32 -12.82
N ILE A 54 30.10 -17.43 -13.48
CA ILE A 54 29.39 -18.70 -13.39
C ILE A 54 30.18 -19.64 -12.48
N TRP A 55 29.52 -20.18 -11.48
CA TRP A 55 30.11 -21.03 -10.46
C TRP A 55 29.45 -22.40 -10.50
N GLU A 56 30.22 -23.42 -10.76
CA GLU A 56 29.79 -24.83 -10.74
C GLU A 56 30.06 -25.44 -9.36
N SER A 57 29.12 -26.21 -8.90
CA SER A 57 29.20 -27.00 -7.68
C SER A 57 29.87 -28.35 -7.94
N SER A 58 30.68 -28.83 -7.01
CA SER A 58 31.29 -30.16 -7.09
C SER A 58 30.34 -31.29 -6.71
N ILE A 59 29.15 -31.00 -6.23
CA ILE A 59 28.21 -31.95 -5.65
C ILE A 59 26.79 -31.55 -6.12
N ASP A 60 26.00 -32.56 -6.47
CA ASP A 60 24.59 -32.39 -6.80
C ASP A 60 23.70 -32.20 -5.57
N LEU A 61 22.54 -31.58 -5.77
CA LEU A 61 21.59 -31.28 -4.71
C LEU A 61 21.15 -32.53 -3.91
N GLU A 62 20.97 -33.67 -4.62
CA GLU A 62 20.51 -34.93 -4.05
C GLU A 62 21.55 -35.59 -3.16
N SER A 63 22.83 -35.27 -3.33
CA SER A 63 23.94 -35.85 -2.57
C SER A 63 24.22 -35.10 -1.24
N LEU A 64 23.42 -34.09 -0.87
CA LEU A 64 23.54 -33.37 0.39
C LEU A 64 22.96 -34.20 1.56
N GLU A 65 23.83 -34.61 2.50
CA GLU A 65 23.44 -35.35 3.69
C GLU A 65 23.14 -34.43 4.87
N LYS A 66 21.93 -34.55 5.44
CA LYS A 66 21.55 -33.80 6.65
C LYS A 66 22.35 -34.28 7.87
N GLY A 67 22.90 -33.36 8.63
CA GLY A 67 23.67 -33.64 9.86
C GLY A 67 24.65 -32.51 10.19
N ASP A 68 25.28 -32.62 11.36
CA ASP A 68 26.26 -31.61 11.75
C ASP A 68 27.53 -31.67 10.87
N PRO A 69 28.06 -30.51 10.44
CA PRO A 69 29.19 -30.46 9.53
C PRO A 69 30.46 -31.07 10.18
N VAL A 70 31.13 -31.96 9.45
CA VAL A 70 32.36 -32.59 9.88
C VAL A 70 33.46 -31.56 10.09
N LYS A 71 33.90 -31.34 11.31
CA LYS A 71 35.00 -30.43 11.65
C LYS A 71 36.32 -31.01 11.17
N VAL A 72 36.84 -30.56 10.04
CA VAL A 72 38.22 -30.87 9.62
C VAL A 72 39.18 -30.13 10.48
N ARG A 73 39.95 -30.85 11.31
CA ARG A 73 41.13 -30.30 12.03
C ARG A 73 42.12 -29.80 10.96
N LYS A 74 42.31 -28.50 10.86
CA LYS A 74 43.46 -27.94 10.11
C LYS A 74 44.75 -28.46 10.77
N ARG A 75 45.47 -29.30 10.07
CA ARG A 75 46.84 -29.58 10.46
C ARG A 75 47.58 -28.24 10.37
N LYS A 76 48.07 -27.73 11.50
CA LYS A 76 49.02 -26.64 11.53
C LYS A 76 50.28 -27.14 10.82
N ALA A 77 50.62 -26.51 9.73
CA ALA A 77 51.96 -26.54 9.21
C ALA A 77 52.81 -25.64 10.14
N ASP A 78 53.27 -26.17 11.25
CA ASP A 78 54.21 -25.49 12.10
C ASP A 78 55.63 -25.88 11.69
N ALA A 79 56.34 -24.86 11.27
CA ALA A 79 57.73 -24.55 11.45
C ALA A 79 58.67 -25.74 11.69
N VAL A 80 59.47 -25.98 10.67
CA VAL A 80 60.78 -26.56 10.81
C VAL A 80 61.64 -25.56 11.60
N SER A 81 61.96 -25.87 12.84
CA SER A 81 63.10 -25.34 13.53
C SER A 81 64.00 -26.50 13.89
N GLU A 82 65.21 -26.40 13.39
CA GLU A 82 66.37 -27.22 13.63
C GLU A 82 66.62 -27.39 15.14
N ALA A 83 66.80 -28.63 15.61
CA ALA A 83 67.69 -28.97 16.71
C ALA A 83 68.00 -30.45 16.66
N GLU A 84 69.29 -30.67 16.69
CA GLU A 84 70.03 -31.94 16.66
C GLU A 84 69.75 -32.86 17.84
N GLY A 85 69.83 -34.17 17.56
CA GLY A 85 70.57 -35.08 18.42
C GLY A 85 69.77 -36.07 19.27
N THR A 86 69.90 -37.31 18.86
CA THR A 86 70.03 -38.63 19.53
C THR A 86 68.87 -39.63 19.29
N PRO A 87 69.25 -40.86 18.94
CA PRO A 87 68.33 -41.92 18.55
C PRO A 87 68.04 -42.93 19.71
N PRO A 88 67.45 -44.06 19.48
CA PRO A 88 66.06 -44.36 19.80
C PRO A 88 65.94 -45.48 20.82
N ASP A 89 64.76 -45.70 21.39
CA ASP A 89 64.37 -46.98 21.96
C ASP A 89 63.04 -47.47 21.37
N GLU A 90 63.19 -48.65 20.77
CA GLU A 90 62.10 -49.47 20.29
C GLU A 90 61.32 -50.04 21.50
N SER A 91 60.05 -49.79 21.58
CA SER A 91 59.08 -50.79 22.01
C SER A 91 57.68 -50.19 22.12
N ASN A 92 56.73 -50.96 21.55
CA ASN A 92 55.25 -50.80 21.56
C ASN A 92 54.67 -49.99 20.42
N ALA A 93 54.67 -50.65 19.24
CA ALA A 93 53.69 -50.39 18.18
C ALA A 93 52.41 -51.23 18.50
N GLU A 94 51.42 -50.58 19.11
CA GLU A 94 50.04 -51.05 18.95
C GLU A 94 49.55 -50.55 17.62
N VAL A 95 49.44 -51.47 16.67
CA VAL A 95 48.77 -51.32 15.39
C VAL A 95 47.28 -51.20 15.68
N ILE A 96 46.77 -49.98 15.68
CA ILE A 96 45.37 -49.72 15.55
C ILE A 96 45.10 -49.77 14.04
N GLU A 97 44.57 -50.91 13.57
CA GLU A 97 43.94 -51.05 12.26
C GLU A 97 42.82 -49.98 12.15
N ALA A 98 43.09 -48.96 11.37
CA ALA A 98 42.11 -47.98 11.01
C ALA A 98 41.19 -48.64 9.97
N ASP A 99 39.95 -48.86 10.37
CA ASP A 99 38.85 -49.20 9.48
C ASP A 99 38.87 -48.31 8.21
N GLU A 100 39.24 -48.92 7.11
CA GLU A 100 39.26 -48.32 5.75
C GLU A 100 37.86 -48.23 5.12
N THR A 101 36.81 -47.99 5.87
CA THR A 101 35.45 -47.80 5.35
C THR A 101 34.81 -46.51 5.80
N THR A 102 35.56 -45.40 5.80
CA THR A 102 34.97 -44.06 5.75
C THR A 102 34.90 -43.64 4.29
N GLU A 103 33.74 -43.87 3.69
CA GLU A 103 33.36 -43.21 2.42
C GLU A 103 33.79 -41.76 2.46
N ARG A 104 34.65 -41.37 1.55
CA ARG A 104 35.08 -39.97 1.39
C ARG A 104 33.87 -39.19 0.98
N THR A 105 33.08 -38.71 1.95
CA THR A 105 32.00 -37.75 1.66
C THR A 105 32.62 -36.56 0.93
N SER A 106 32.32 -36.44 -0.33
CA SER A 106 32.79 -35.34 -1.16
C SER A 106 32.27 -34.04 -0.59
N ARG A 107 33.17 -33.12 -0.27
CA ARG A 107 32.82 -31.81 0.28
C ARG A 107 32.41 -30.87 -0.82
N LEU A 108 31.35 -30.05 -0.60
CA LEU A 108 30.94 -29.05 -1.54
C LEU A 108 32.03 -27.99 -1.73
N ILE A 109 32.49 -27.86 -2.95
CA ILE A 109 33.46 -26.87 -3.41
C ILE A 109 32.89 -26.20 -4.65
N TYR A 110 32.95 -24.88 -4.69
CA TYR A 110 32.58 -24.12 -5.89
C TYR A 110 33.81 -23.81 -6.73
N LYS A 111 33.72 -24.05 -8.00
CA LYS A 111 34.72 -23.71 -9.00
C LYS A 111 34.15 -22.70 -9.99
N ARG A 112 34.86 -21.63 -10.27
CA ARG A 112 34.44 -20.67 -11.30
C ARG A 112 34.72 -21.26 -12.68
N ASN A 113 33.65 -21.48 -13.44
CA ASN A 113 33.73 -22.04 -14.79
C ASN A 113 33.99 -20.94 -15.82
N ALA A 114 33.19 -19.88 -15.82
CA ALA A 114 33.28 -18.82 -16.82
C ALA A 114 33.20 -17.42 -16.19
N ARG A 115 33.67 -16.43 -16.95
CA ARG A 115 33.62 -15.01 -16.63
C ARG A 115 33.26 -14.23 -17.88
N HIS A 116 32.17 -13.50 -17.86
CA HIS A 116 31.71 -12.65 -18.95
C HIS A 116 31.61 -11.20 -18.49
N PHE A 117 31.82 -10.27 -19.40
CA PHE A 117 31.69 -8.84 -19.14
C PHE A 117 30.49 -8.30 -19.92
N LEU A 118 29.42 -8.00 -19.20
CA LEU A 118 28.17 -7.53 -19.79
C LEU A 118 28.28 -6.11 -20.35
N ARG A 119 29.27 -5.35 -19.88
CA ARG A 119 29.55 -4.01 -20.38
C ARG A 119 29.92 -3.96 -21.85
N ASP A 120 30.60 -4.99 -22.34
CA ASP A 120 31.07 -5.02 -23.73
C ASP A 120 29.88 -4.88 -24.70
N HIS A 121 28.74 -5.46 -24.37
CA HIS A 121 27.49 -5.34 -25.15
C HIS A 121 26.80 -3.97 -25.08
N VAL A 122 27.11 -3.15 -24.06
CA VAL A 122 26.48 -1.84 -23.83
C VAL A 122 27.38 -0.69 -24.27
N GLU A 123 28.70 -0.82 -24.06
CA GLU A 123 29.68 0.25 -24.35
C GLU A 123 29.95 0.39 -25.85
N GLU A 124 29.75 -0.66 -26.66
CA GLU A 124 29.80 -0.57 -28.12
C GLU A 124 28.81 0.45 -28.67
N SER A 125 27.71 0.72 -27.97
CA SER A 125 26.65 1.64 -28.42
C SER A 125 26.76 3.07 -27.87
N SER A 126 27.42 3.32 -26.74
CA SER A 126 27.30 4.62 -26.04
C SER A 126 28.62 5.32 -25.64
N GLY A 127 29.76 4.61 -25.61
CA GLY A 127 31.06 5.21 -25.26
C GLY A 127 31.19 5.82 -23.83
N VAL A 128 30.16 5.68 -23.00
CA VAL A 128 30.10 6.19 -21.63
C VAL A 128 30.27 5.02 -20.66
N ARG A 129 31.05 5.21 -19.59
CA ARG A 129 31.18 4.21 -18.54
C ARG A 129 29.82 3.96 -17.89
N THR A 130 29.30 2.77 -18.10
CA THR A 130 28.01 2.31 -17.55
C THR A 130 28.25 1.43 -16.33
N SER A 131 27.39 1.57 -15.31
CA SER A 131 27.36 0.67 -14.14
C SER A 131 26.11 -0.18 -14.20
N LEU A 132 26.19 -1.44 -13.78
CA LEU A 132 25.05 -2.31 -13.61
C LEU A 132 24.39 -1.98 -12.27
N THR A 133 23.10 -1.65 -12.32
CA THR A 133 22.34 -1.20 -11.16
C THR A 133 21.50 -2.29 -10.54
N SER A 134 20.89 -3.12 -11.39
CA SER A 134 19.99 -4.20 -10.96
C SER A 134 20.06 -5.40 -11.89
N ALA A 135 19.78 -6.57 -11.36
CA ALA A 135 19.68 -7.81 -12.14
C ALA A 135 18.68 -8.75 -11.49
N ASP A 136 18.01 -9.54 -12.31
CA ASP A 136 17.11 -10.60 -11.88
C ASP A 136 17.23 -11.82 -12.79
N PHE A 137 16.90 -13.00 -12.26
CA PHE A 137 17.09 -14.28 -12.95
C PHE A 137 15.85 -15.15 -12.84
N HIS A 138 15.29 -15.54 -13.95
CA HIS A 138 14.19 -16.47 -14.00
C HIS A 138 14.69 -17.91 -14.09
N GLN A 139 14.49 -18.68 -13.03
CA GLN A 139 15.06 -20.02 -12.85
C GLN A 139 14.58 -21.06 -13.90
N LYS A 140 13.30 -20.99 -14.30
CA LYS A 140 12.74 -21.98 -15.25
C LYS A 140 13.22 -21.79 -16.68
N SER A 141 13.22 -20.55 -17.18
CA SER A 141 13.66 -20.20 -18.53
C SER A 141 15.17 -20.00 -18.62
N LYS A 142 15.89 -19.95 -17.48
CA LYS A 142 17.33 -19.68 -17.39
C LYS A 142 17.74 -18.35 -18.05
N ILE A 143 16.88 -17.35 -17.96
CA ILE A 143 17.11 -16.02 -18.52
C ILE A 143 17.53 -15.06 -17.42
N LEU A 144 18.62 -14.34 -17.65
CA LEU A 144 19.10 -13.25 -16.80
C LEU A 144 18.72 -11.92 -17.45
N VAL A 145 18.09 -11.03 -16.69
CA VAL A 145 17.90 -9.64 -17.08
C VAL A 145 18.83 -8.76 -16.26
N SER A 146 19.44 -7.78 -16.88
CA SER A 146 20.36 -6.83 -16.24
C SER A 146 20.08 -5.42 -16.69
N GLY A 147 19.89 -4.49 -15.74
CA GLY A 147 19.64 -3.07 -15.97
C GLY A 147 20.89 -2.22 -15.68
N PHE A 148 21.10 -1.20 -16.51
CA PHE A 148 22.28 -0.33 -16.44
C PHE A 148 21.90 1.13 -16.15
N SER A 149 22.92 1.89 -15.72
CA SER A 149 22.79 3.30 -15.39
C SER A 149 22.51 4.23 -16.58
N ASN A 150 22.72 3.77 -17.81
CA ASN A 150 22.42 4.51 -19.04
C ASN A 150 21.02 4.22 -19.60
N GLY A 151 20.14 3.53 -18.85
CA GLY A 151 18.79 3.19 -19.30
C GLY A 151 18.71 2.03 -20.28
N THR A 152 19.80 1.31 -20.50
CA THR A 152 19.79 0.07 -21.28
C THR A 152 19.57 -1.14 -20.39
N PHE A 153 18.94 -2.17 -20.93
CA PHE A 153 18.88 -3.48 -20.28
C PHE A 153 19.24 -4.57 -21.25
N LEU A 154 19.83 -5.63 -20.72
CA LEU A 154 20.24 -6.80 -21.46
C LEU A 154 19.48 -8.02 -21.01
N LEU A 155 19.10 -8.88 -21.95
CA LEU A 155 18.57 -10.21 -21.73
C LEU A 155 19.58 -11.24 -22.22
N LEU A 156 19.94 -12.16 -21.34
CA LEU A 156 20.94 -13.18 -21.59
C LEU A 156 20.41 -14.56 -21.23
N SER A 157 20.68 -15.54 -22.08
CA SER A 157 20.43 -16.93 -21.75
C SER A 157 21.64 -17.52 -21.03
N LEU A 158 21.40 -18.16 -19.89
CA LEU A 158 22.43 -18.86 -19.12
C LEU A 158 22.30 -20.39 -19.33
N PRO A 159 23.38 -21.17 -19.25
CA PRO A 159 24.74 -20.80 -18.81
C PRO A 159 25.65 -20.18 -19.91
N ASP A 160 25.29 -20.22 -21.17
CA ASP A 160 26.17 -19.83 -22.28
C ASP A 160 26.43 -18.31 -22.37
N ALA A 161 25.71 -17.50 -21.55
CA ALA A 161 25.73 -16.04 -21.57
C ALA A 161 25.46 -15.45 -22.97
N SER A 162 24.62 -16.12 -23.78
CA SER A 162 24.24 -15.63 -25.09
C SER A 162 23.26 -14.46 -24.99
N LEU A 163 23.54 -13.39 -25.73
CA LEU A 163 22.69 -12.20 -25.75
C LEU A 163 21.41 -12.50 -26.55
N ILE A 164 20.24 -12.28 -25.91
CA ILE A 164 18.93 -12.39 -26.57
C ILE A 164 18.52 -11.01 -27.08
N HIS A 165 18.47 -10.02 -26.17
CA HIS A 165 18.08 -8.65 -26.51
C HIS A 165 18.96 -7.62 -25.79
N SER A 166 19.22 -6.51 -26.47
CA SER A 166 19.85 -5.30 -25.91
C SER A 166 18.99 -4.10 -26.31
N LEU A 167 18.28 -3.52 -25.37
CA LEU A 167 17.32 -2.45 -25.62
C LEU A 167 17.57 -1.28 -24.67
N SER A 168 17.40 -0.05 -25.18
CA SER A 168 17.42 1.17 -24.39
C SER A 168 16.00 1.71 -24.21
N ILE A 169 15.64 2.02 -22.99
CA ILE A 169 14.33 2.59 -22.63
C ILE A 169 14.39 4.11 -22.61
N SER A 170 15.45 4.64 -22.05
CA SER A 170 15.67 6.09 -21.85
C SER A 170 17.17 6.32 -21.60
N ASP A 171 17.55 7.59 -21.50
CA ASP A 171 18.91 7.97 -21.11
C ASP A 171 19.10 8.03 -19.57
N GLN A 172 18.07 7.65 -18.80
CA GLN A 172 18.09 7.71 -17.34
C GLN A 172 18.31 6.33 -16.73
N THR A 173 18.72 6.32 -15.47
CA THR A 173 19.09 5.10 -14.76
C THR A 173 17.93 4.12 -14.58
N ILE A 174 18.18 2.83 -14.79
CA ILE A 174 17.27 1.75 -14.43
C ILE A 174 17.55 1.42 -12.95
N GLY A 175 16.58 1.64 -12.06
CA GLY A 175 16.74 1.39 -10.63
C GLY A 175 16.49 -0.06 -10.21
N SER A 176 15.53 -0.71 -10.85
CA SER A 176 15.14 -2.08 -10.54
C SER A 176 14.63 -2.81 -11.76
N VAL A 177 14.89 -4.11 -11.79
CA VAL A 177 14.40 -5.04 -12.84
C VAL A 177 13.90 -6.30 -12.16
N GLY A 178 12.84 -6.90 -12.66
CA GLY A 178 12.29 -8.14 -12.13
C GLY A 178 11.48 -8.91 -13.15
N PHE A 179 11.51 -10.26 -13.06
CA PHE A 179 10.66 -11.16 -13.83
C PHE A 179 9.34 -11.43 -13.11
N ASN A 180 8.30 -11.72 -13.89
CA ASN A 180 7.10 -12.32 -13.34
C ASN A 180 7.31 -13.84 -13.07
N ALA A 181 6.36 -14.46 -12.36
CA ALA A 181 6.46 -15.88 -11.99
C ALA A 181 6.48 -16.86 -13.21
N THR A 182 5.94 -16.46 -14.36
CA THR A 182 5.94 -17.27 -15.58
C THR A 182 7.20 -17.09 -16.43
N GLY A 183 7.91 -15.96 -16.25
CA GLY A 183 9.12 -15.63 -17.01
C GLY A 183 8.88 -14.97 -18.37
N ASP A 184 7.62 -14.60 -18.69
CA ASP A 184 7.27 -13.99 -19.99
C ASP A 184 7.43 -12.47 -19.97
N TRP A 185 7.33 -11.86 -18.78
CA TRP A 185 7.31 -10.41 -18.63
C TRP A 185 8.41 -9.92 -17.72
N ILE A 186 8.88 -8.75 -18.07
CA ILE A 186 9.94 -8.04 -17.35
C ILE A 186 9.38 -6.70 -16.89
N ALA A 187 9.43 -6.46 -15.59
CA ALA A 187 9.13 -5.16 -15.00
C ALA A 187 10.43 -4.37 -14.85
N ILE A 188 10.42 -3.14 -15.31
CA ILE A 188 11.56 -2.24 -15.28
C ILE A 188 11.15 -0.93 -14.65
N GLY A 189 11.81 -0.56 -13.56
CA GLY A 189 11.60 0.69 -12.84
C GLY A 189 12.69 1.71 -13.14
N CYS A 190 12.29 2.88 -13.62
CA CYS A 190 13.16 4.02 -13.86
C CYS A 190 12.82 5.13 -12.84
N PRO A 191 13.54 5.24 -11.71
CA PRO A 191 13.20 6.17 -10.63
C PRO A 191 13.29 7.64 -11.04
N ASP A 192 14.30 8.01 -11.83
CA ASP A 192 14.50 9.39 -12.25
C ASP A 192 13.40 9.92 -13.17
N LEU A 193 12.76 9.02 -13.92
CA LEU A 193 11.60 9.35 -14.76
C LEU A 193 10.27 9.12 -14.04
N GLY A 194 10.28 8.44 -12.89
CA GLY A 194 9.07 7.98 -12.22
C GLY A 194 8.26 7.01 -13.08
N GLN A 195 8.92 6.18 -13.90
CA GLN A 195 8.27 5.26 -14.81
C GLN A 195 8.41 3.82 -14.35
N LEU A 196 7.31 3.07 -14.49
CA LEU A 196 7.26 1.62 -14.45
C LEU A 196 6.86 1.12 -15.82
N LEU A 197 7.70 0.28 -16.40
CA LEU A 197 7.48 -0.37 -17.68
C LEU A 197 7.34 -1.87 -17.46
N VAL A 198 6.36 -2.48 -18.07
CA VAL A 198 6.26 -3.94 -18.17
C VAL A 198 6.33 -4.32 -19.64
N TRP A 199 7.30 -5.14 -19.97
CA TRP A 199 7.63 -5.51 -21.32
C TRP A 199 7.58 -7.02 -21.48
N GLU A 200 6.93 -7.47 -22.56
CA GLU A 200 6.88 -8.88 -22.95
C GLU A 200 8.03 -9.15 -23.94
N TRP A 201 9.01 -9.92 -23.50
CA TRP A 201 10.24 -10.09 -24.27
C TRP A 201 10.09 -10.97 -25.51
N GLN A 202 9.07 -11.84 -25.56
CA GLN A 202 8.82 -12.71 -26.73
C GLN A 202 8.14 -11.96 -27.88
N SER A 203 7.17 -11.12 -27.57
CA SER A 203 6.45 -10.30 -28.57
C SER A 203 7.07 -8.93 -28.81
N GLU A 204 8.08 -8.56 -28.02
CA GLU A 204 8.73 -7.25 -28.05
C GLU A 204 7.76 -6.07 -27.87
N THR A 205 6.69 -6.29 -27.09
CA THR A 205 5.64 -5.29 -26.89
C THR A 205 5.61 -4.81 -25.44
N TYR A 206 5.22 -3.53 -25.27
CA TYR A 206 4.95 -2.99 -23.95
C TYR A 206 3.54 -3.40 -23.49
N VAL A 207 3.47 -4.17 -22.42
CA VAL A 207 2.22 -4.53 -21.76
C VAL A 207 1.70 -3.36 -20.94
N LEU A 208 2.60 -2.67 -20.25
CA LEU A 208 2.27 -1.52 -19.41
C LEU A 208 3.36 -0.47 -19.48
N LYS A 209 2.94 0.78 -19.61
CA LYS A 209 3.79 1.96 -19.41
C LYS A 209 3.07 2.89 -18.45
N GLN A 210 3.48 2.86 -17.18
CA GLN A 210 2.91 3.72 -16.17
C GLN A 210 3.91 4.79 -15.76
N GLN A 211 3.43 6.04 -15.68
CA GLN A 211 4.22 7.15 -15.23
C GLN A 211 3.70 7.64 -13.89
N GLY A 212 4.53 7.55 -12.85
CA GLY A 212 4.33 8.18 -11.56
C GLY A 212 4.71 9.64 -11.54
N HIS A 213 4.79 10.25 -10.35
CA HIS A 213 5.42 11.53 -10.18
C HIS A 213 6.93 11.41 -10.40
N ASN A 214 7.53 12.39 -11.09
CA ASN A 214 8.98 12.44 -11.31
C ASN A 214 9.70 13.37 -10.32
N ALA A 215 8.93 14.05 -9.47
CA ALA A 215 9.44 14.88 -8.38
C ALA A 215 8.72 14.53 -7.07
N GLY A 216 9.06 15.22 -5.98
CA GLY A 216 8.46 15.00 -4.68
C GLY A 216 6.95 15.17 -4.69
N MET A 217 6.23 14.36 -3.96
CA MET A 217 4.80 14.52 -3.73
C MET A 217 4.57 15.33 -2.46
N ASN A 218 3.60 16.27 -2.49
CA ASN A 218 3.33 17.17 -1.37
C ASN A 218 2.00 16.89 -0.69
N CYS A 219 0.97 16.54 -1.44
CA CYS A 219 -0.39 16.46 -0.94
C CYS A 219 -1.15 15.22 -1.42
N LEU A 220 -2.16 14.87 -0.65
CA LEU A 220 -2.95 13.65 -0.79
C LEU A 220 -4.39 13.92 -0.37
N ALA A 221 -5.35 13.36 -1.12
CA ALA A 221 -6.75 13.30 -0.71
C ALA A 221 -7.39 11.98 -1.15
N TYR A 222 -8.26 11.42 -0.31
CA TYR A 222 -9.12 10.30 -0.68
C TYR A 222 -10.42 10.80 -1.29
N SER A 223 -10.97 10.05 -2.23
CA SER A 223 -12.37 10.21 -2.63
C SER A 223 -13.29 9.79 -1.48
N PRO A 224 -14.51 10.36 -1.38
CA PRO A 224 -15.44 10.03 -0.31
C PRO A 224 -15.87 8.55 -0.24
N ASP A 225 -15.81 7.84 -1.35
CA ASP A 225 -16.06 6.39 -1.47
C ASP A 225 -14.83 5.53 -1.17
N GLY A 226 -13.64 6.14 -1.01
CA GLY A 226 -12.39 5.44 -0.69
C GLY A 226 -11.78 4.65 -1.85
N SER A 227 -12.39 4.66 -3.04
CA SER A 227 -11.93 3.89 -4.21
C SER A 227 -10.74 4.52 -4.91
N THR A 228 -10.60 5.85 -4.83
CA THR A 228 -9.55 6.61 -5.50
C THR A 228 -8.79 7.52 -4.54
N VAL A 229 -7.54 7.74 -4.88
CA VAL A 229 -6.64 8.67 -4.19
C VAL A 229 -6.13 9.68 -5.20
N ALA A 230 -6.20 10.96 -4.86
CA ALA A 230 -5.56 12.03 -5.61
C ALA A 230 -4.25 12.44 -4.95
N THR A 231 -3.20 12.61 -5.74
CA THR A 231 -1.89 13.11 -5.29
C THR A 231 -1.46 14.30 -6.09
N GLY A 232 -0.80 15.26 -5.46
CA GLY A 232 -0.17 16.40 -6.12
C GLY A 232 1.31 16.47 -5.80
N GLY A 233 2.09 16.77 -6.81
CA GLY A 233 3.53 16.77 -6.75
C GLY A 233 4.18 18.11 -7.06
N GLU A 234 5.48 18.16 -6.82
CA GLU A 234 6.37 19.26 -7.23
C GLU A 234 6.50 19.36 -8.75
N ASP A 235 6.12 18.29 -9.47
CA ASP A 235 6.09 18.22 -10.94
C ASP A 235 4.89 18.94 -11.56
N ALA A 236 4.16 19.75 -10.79
CA ALA A 236 2.96 20.47 -11.20
C ALA A 236 1.81 19.57 -11.70
N LYS A 237 1.85 18.29 -11.41
CA LYS A 237 0.84 17.32 -11.85
C LYS A 237 -0.05 16.88 -10.71
N VAL A 238 -1.31 16.65 -11.03
CA VAL A 238 -2.27 15.97 -10.17
C VAL A 238 -2.57 14.62 -10.77
N LYS A 239 -2.40 13.56 -9.99
CA LYS A 239 -2.61 12.18 -10.44
C LYS A 239 -3.68 11.50 -9.62
N LEU A 240 -4.49 10.71 -10.29
CA LEU A 240 -5.54 9.89 -9.68
C LEU A 240 -5.15 8.42 -9.72
N TRP A 241 -5.21 7.79 -8.57
CA TRP A 241 -4.82 6.41 -8.36
C TRP A 241 -6.02 5.60 -7.88
N ASN A 242 -6.17 4.40 -8.40
CA ASN A 242 -7.13 3.45 -7.86
C ASN A 242 -6.51 2.74 -6.65
N THR A 243 -7.20 2.76 -5.49
CA THR A 243 -6.68 2.15 -4.24
C THR A 243 -6.57 0.64 -4.29
N GLY A 244 -7.45 -0.02 -5.04
CA GLY A 244 -7.47 -1.47 -5.15
C GLY A 244 -6.37 -2.02 -6.07
N SER A 245 -6.15 -1.39 -7.23
CA SER A 245 -5.17 -1.82 -8.21
C SER A 245 -3.80 -1.16 -8.07
N GLY A 246 -3.71 -0.02 -7.36
CA GLY A 246 -2.48 0.76 -7.25
C GLY A 246 -2.11 1.54 -8.51
N PHE A 247 -3.00 1.64 -9.49
CA PHE A 247 -2.72 2.27 -10.76
C PHE A 247 -3.11 3.75 -10.83
N CYS A 248 -2.26 4.53 -11.53
CA CYS A 248 -2.59 5.87 -11.98
C CYS A 248 -3.41 5.77 -13.28
N PHE A 249 -4.67 6.17 -13.23
CA PHE A 249 -5.55 6.14 -14.41
C PHE A 249 -5.77 7.51 -15.04
N VAL A 250 -5.53 8.61 -14.32
CA VAL A 250 -5.61 9.99 -14.85
C VAL A 250 -4.45 10.82 -14.34
N THR A 251 -3.93 11.67 -15.23
CA THR A 251 -2.94 12.70 -14.92
C THR A 251 -3.40 14.04 -15.47
N PHE A 252 -3.53 15.02 -14.59
CA PHE A 252 -3.78 16.41 -14.96
C PHE A 252 -2.45 17.16 -14.95
N SER A 253 -2.14 17.88 -16.03
CA SER A 253 -0.88 18.60 -16.22
C SER A 253 -1.11 20.07 -16.50
N GLU A 254 -2.12 20.67 -15.89
CA GLU A 254 -2.56 22.03 -16.20
C GLU A 254 -1.91 23.09 -15.32
N HIS A 255 -1.44 22.73 -14.11
CA HIS A 255 -0.68 23.64 -13.25
C HIS A 255 0.71 23.93 -13.83
N GLU A 256 1.19 25.16 -13.63
CA GLU A 256 2.51 25.60 -14.07
C GLU A 256 3.58 25.47 -12.98
N SER A 257 3.17 25.33 -11.72
CA SER A 257 4.06 25.22 -10.58
C SER A 257 3.63 24.11 -9.63
N SER A 258 4.44 23.84 -8.62
CA SER A 258 4.21 22.79 -7.62
C SER A 258 2.80 22.84 -7.03
N VAL A 259 2.15 21.69 -6.95
CA VAL A 259 0.85 21.50 -6.28
C VAL A 259 1.08 21.39 -4.78
N THR A 260 0.42 22.25 -4.01
CA THR A 260 0.59 22.36 -2.56
C THR A 260 -0.52 21.68 -1.76
N GLY A 261 -1.75 21.69 -2.27
CA GLY A 261 -2.90 21.12 -1.60
C GLY A 261 -3.87 20.45 -2.56
N ILE A 262 -4.52 19.39 -2.09
CA ILE A 262 -5.59 18.69 -2.83
C ILE A 262 -6.72 18.35 -1.88
N CYS A 263 -7.95 18.49 -2.34
CA CYS A 263 -9.13 18.01 -1.64
C CYS A 263 -10.22 17.55 -2.62
N TYR A 264 -11.03 16.60 -2.20
CA TYR A 264 -12.26 16.20 -2.87
C TYR A 264 -13.43 16.99 -2.33
N THR A 265 -14.42 17.27 -3.18
CA THR A 265 -15.73 17.68 -2.68
C THR A 265 -16.42 16.51 -2.00
N PRO A 266 -17.31 16.75 -1.00
CA PRO A 266 -18.04 15.69 -0.30
C PRO A 266 -18.86 14.77 -1.24
N ASN A 267 -19.27 15.29 -2.38
CA ASN A 267 -19.98 14.53 -3.40
C ASN A 267 -19.08 13.62 -4.25
N GLY A 268 -17.75 13.68 -4.10
CA GLY A 268 -16.79 12.93 -4.90
C GLY A 268 -16.70 13.29 -6.37
N LYS A 269 -17.46 14.30 -6.83
CA LYS A 269 -17.56 14.65 -8.25
C LYS A 269 -16.45 15.59 -8.73
N VAL A 270 -15.83 16.33 -7.81
CA VAL A 270 -14.84 17.35 -8.13
C VAL A 270 -13.59 17.16 -7.26
N VAL A 271 -12.45 17.26 -7.88
CA VAL A 271 -11.14 17.39 -7.22
C VAL A 271 -10.68 18.83 -7.35
N LEU A 272 -10.24 19.40 -6.24
CA LEU A 272 -9.67 20.74 -6.18
C LEU A 272 -8.19 20.64 -5.86
N SER A 273 -7.38 21.40 -6.54
CA SER A 273 -5.94 21.51 -6.27
C SER A 273 -5.51 22.96 -6.18
N SER A 274 -4.68 23.27 -5.19
CA SER A 274 -3.97 24.55 -5.09
C SER A 274 -2.52 24.42 -5.50
N SER A 275 -1.96 25.46 -6.06
CA SER A 275 -0.58 25.50 -6.54
C SER A 275 0.11 26.80 -6.17
N LEU A 276 1.44 26.76 -6.20
CA LEU A 276 2.27 27.97 -6.10
C LEU A 276 2.14 28.91 -7.32
N ASP A 277 1.44 28.48 -8.39
CA ASP A 277 1.06 29.35 -9.52
C ASP A 277 -0.02 30.39 -9.16
N GLY A 278 -0.53 30.37 -7.92
CA GLY A 278 -1.57 31.28 -7.43
C GLY A 278 -2.97 30.93 -7.87
N THR A 279 -3.19 29.73 -8.38
CA THR A 279 -4.51 29.27 -8.82
C THR A 279 -5.00 28.07 -8.00
N VAL A 280 -6.33 28.01 -7.83
CA VAL A 280 -7.01 26.77 -7.43
C VAL A 280 -7.77 26.26 -8.65
N ARG A 281 -7.55 25.00 -9.00
CA ARG A 281 -8.20 24.37 -10.18
C ARG A 281 -9.18 23.31 -9.75
N ALA A 282 -10.33 23.26 -10.43
CA ALA A 282 -11.40 22.30 -10.21
C ALA A 282 -11.49 21.33 -11.38
N PHE A 283 -11.30 20.05 -11.09
CA PHE A 283 -11.35 18.96 -12.06
C PHE A 283 -12.63 18.14 -11.87
N ASP A 284 -13.35 17.93 -12.98
CA ASP A 284 -14.54 17.10 -13.02
C ASP A 284 -14.13 15.62 -13.09
N MET A 285 -14.56 14.83 -12.12
CA MET A 285 -14.27 13.40 -12.03
C MET A 285 -15.06 12.55 -13.04
N ALA A 286 -16.13 13.08 -13.62
CA ALA A 286 -16.87 12.38 -14.66
C ALA A 286 -16.26 12.54 -16.05
N ARG A 287 -15.64 13.70 -16.32
CA ARG A 287 -15.07 14.05 -17.62
C ARG A 287 -13.56 14.11 -17.63
N TYR A 288 -12.91 14.02 -16.48
CA TYR A 288 -11.47 14.10 -16.25
C TYR A 288 -10.82 15.33 -16.92
N ARG A 289 -11.41 16.49 -16.67
CA ARG A 289 -10.87 17.76 -17.19
C ARG A 289 -11.08 18.90 -16.22
N ASN A 290 -10.23 19.92 -16.33
CA ASN A 290 -10.42 21.18 -15.64
C ASN A 290 -11.66 21.89 -16.21
N PHE A 291 -12.60 22.25 -15.34
CA PHE A 291 -13.79 23.01 -15.74
C PHE A 291 -13.83 24.42 -15.14
N LYS A 292 -13.03 24.69 -14.09
CA LYS A 292 -12.99 25.99 -13.45
C LYS A 292 -11.62 26.26 -12.83
N THR A 293 -11.15 27.51 -12.99
CA THR A 293 -9.93 27.98 -12.38
C THR A 293 -10.26 29.21 -11.54
N PHE A 294 -9.86 29.19 -10.28
CA PHE A 294 -10.04 30.29 -9.32
C PHE A 294 -8.72 31.00 -9.19
N THR A 295 -8.77 32.30 -9.33
CA THR A 295 -7.61 33.18 -9.23
C THR A 295 -7.79 34.17 -8.10
N THR A 296 -6.67 34.63 -7.55
CA THR A 296 -6.62 35.70 -6.56
C THR A 296 -6.53 37.04 -7.25
N PRO A 297 -6.97 38.15 -6.62
CA PRO A 297 -6.88 39.49 -7.20
C PRO A 297 -5.44 39.99 -7.46
N ARG A 298 -4.49 39.43 -6.70
CA ARG A 298 -3.04 39.60 -6.84
C ARG A 298 -2.40 38.23 -6.99
N PRO A 299 -1.30 38.07 -7.72
CA PRO A 299 -0.59 36.80 -7.75
C PRO A 299 -0.06 36.49 -6.36
N VAL A 300 -0.56 35.41 -5.76
CA VAL A 300 -0.22 34.96 -4.40
C VAL A 300 0.06 33.47 -4.44
N GLN A 301 1.14 33.03 -3.81
CA GLN A 301 1.43 31.61 -3.67
C GLN A 301 0.47 30.98 -2.67
N LEU A 302 -0.24 29.92 -3.09
CA LEU A 302 -1.19 29.21 -2.24
C LEU A 302 -0.51 28.01 -1.58
N SER A 303 -0.62 27.90 -0.25
CA SER A 303 -0.01 26.84 0.55
C SER A 303 -0.95 25.63 0.80
N CYS A 304 -2.24 25.86 0.85
CA CYS A 304 -3.23 24.86 1.23
C CYS A 304 -4.60 25.15 0.64
N VAL A 305 -5.44 24.13 0.55
CA VAL A 305 -6.83 24.22 0.08
C VAL A 305 -7.74 23.35 0.95
N SER A 306 -8.95 23.82 1.19
CA SER A 306 -10.00 23.07 1.87
C SER A 306 -11.36 23.39 1.28
N VAL A 307 -12.31 22.46 1.44
CA VAL A 307 -13.70 22.57 0.97
C VAL A 307 -14.64 22.42 2.14
N ASP A 308 -15.70 23.19 2.11
CA ASP A 308 -16.81 23.08 3.07
C ASP A 308 -17.53 21.73 2.98
N ALA A 309 -18.16 21.32 4.07
CA ALA A 309 -18.97 20.09 4.14
C ALA A 309 -20.17 20.10 3.17
N GLY A 310 -20.65 21.29 2.75
CA GLY A 310 -21.64 21.44 1.70
C GLY A 310 -21.08 21.25 0.28
N GLY A 311 -19.78 21.43 0.08
CA GLY A 311 -19.12 21.36 -1.22
C GLY A 311 -19.23 22.63 -2.07
N ASP A 312 -19.75 23.74 -1.52
CA ASP A 312 -19.98 24.99 -2.26
C ASP A 312 -18.89 26.05 -2.05
N LEU A 313 -18.27 26.05 -0.88
CA LEU A 313 -17.23 27.00 -0.51
C LEU A 313 -15.84 26.36 -0.60
N ILE A 314 -14.92 27.10 -1.20
CA ILE A 314 -13.51 26.72 -1.34
C ILE A 314 -12.66 27.76 -0.63
N VAL A 315 -11.69 27.32 0.13
CA VAL A 315 -10.74 28.19 0.81
C VAL A 315 -9.32 27.84 0.40
N GLY A 316 -8.51 28.86 0.16
CA GLY A 316 -7.07 28.75 -0.05
C GLY A 316 -6.29 29.68 0.86
N GLY A 317 -5.23 29.16 1.49
CA GLY A 317 -4.33 29.96 2.34
C GLY A 317 -3.17 30.53 1.51
N GLY A 318 -2.88 31.83 1.70
CA GLY A 318 -1.75 32.50 1.07
C GLY A 318 -0.47 32.37 1.87
N GLN A 319 0.64 32.12 1.18
CA GLN A 319 1.95 32.02 1.78
C GLN A 319 2.64 33.41 1.88
N ASP A 320 2.52 34.23 0.82
CA ASP A 320 3.25 35.49 0.70
C ASP A 320 2.50 36.66 1.34
N VAL A 321 1.17 36.71 1.20
CA VAL A 321 0.34 37.85 1.61
C VAL A 321 -0.35 37.59 2.96
N PHE A 322 -0.28 36.37 3.49
CA PHE A 322 -0.85 35.95 4.79
C PHE A 322 -2.37 36.06 4.88
N GLU A 323 -3.04 36.15 3.73
CA GLU A 323 -4.49 36.24 3.61
C GLU A 323 -5.08 34.87 3.23
N ILE A 324 -6.35 34.69 3.57
CA ILE A 324 -7.11 33.50 3.23
C ILE A 324 -8.21 33.91 2.25
N TYR A 325 -8.27 33.25 1.12
CA TYR A 325 -9.20 33.55 0.04
C TYR A 325 -10.36 32.56 0.06
N LEU A 326 -11.58 33.08 -0.02
CA LEU A 326 -12.81 32.30 -0.05
C LEU A 326 -13.50 32.43 -1.41
N TRP A 327 -13.72 31.34 -2.10
CA TRP A 327 -14.45 31.30 -3.38
C TRP A 327 -15.69 30.44 -3.29
N SER A 328 -16.68 30.73 -4.14
CA SER A 328 -17.81 29.84 -4.37
C SER A 328 -17.57 28.94 -5.57
N LEU A 329 -17.69 27.61 -5.37
CA LEU A 329 -17.54 26.63 -6.44
C LEU A 329 -18.60 26.81 -7.53
N THR A 330 -19.84 27.09 -7.14
CA THR A 330 -20.97 27.23 -8.07
C THR A 330 -20.85 28.46 -8.97
N THR A 331 -20.54 29.62 -8.39
CA THR A 331 -20.41 30.88 -9.14
C THR A 331 -19.02 31.10 -9.76
N GLY A 332 -17.98 30.55 -9.14
CA GLY A 332 -16.58 30.73 -9.54
C GLY A 332 -16.00 32.09 -9.13
N ARG A 333 -16.71 32.85 -8.30
CA ARG A 333 -16.29 34.19 -7.88
C ARG A 333 -15.65 34.14 -6.48
N LEU A 334 -14.73 35.06 -6.25
CA LEU A 334 -14.21 35.35 -4.92
C LEU A 334 -15.36 35.91 -4.08
N VAL A 335 -15.61 35.31 -2.95
CA VAL A 335 -16.65 35.72 -2.00
C VAL A 335 -16.10 36.71 -1.02
N ASP A 336 -14.98 36.38 -0.35
CA ASP A 336 -14.36 37.20 0.69
C ASP A 336 -12.85 36.96 0.78
N VAL A 337 -12.14 37.88 1.43
CA VAL A 337 -10.72 37.79 1.76
C VAL A 337 -10.56 37.98 3.27
N LEU A 338 -10.17 36.91 3.94
CA LEU A 338 -10.00 36.92 5.38
C LEU A 338 -8.56 37.31 5.72
N ALA A 339 -8.36 38.57 6.07
CA ALA A 339 -7.08 39.12 6.49
C ALA A 339 -6.95 39.16 7.99
N GLY A 340 -5.76 38.91 8.53
CA GLY A 340 -5.52 39.03 9.98
C GLY A 340 -4.36 38.19 10.52
N HIS A 341 -3.81 37.23 9.75
CA HIS A 341 -2.54 36.60 10.11
C HIS A 341 -1.37 37.53 9.83
N GLU A 342 -0.34 37.45 10.68
CA GLU A 342 0.91 38.23 10.56
C GLU A 342 2.06 37.39 9.97
N GLY A 343 1.81 36.12 9.70
CA GLY A 343 2.77 35.19 9.11
C GLY A 343 2.13 34.28 8.06
N PRO A 344 2.95 33.50 7.32
CA PRO A 344 2.46 32.57 6.31
C PRO A 344 1.40 31.61 6.86
N VAL A 345 0.29 31.45 6.14
CA VAL A 345 -0.74 30.48 6.49
C VAL A 345 -0.27 29.10 6.08
N SER A 346 -0.03 28.22 7.06
CA SER A 346 0.51 26.87 6.82
C SER A 346 -0.58 25.84 6.49
N ALA A 347 -1.71 25.92 7.16
CA ALA A 347 -2.82 25.01 6.94
C ALA A 347 -4.18 25.66 7.22
N VAL A 348 -5.17 25.22 6.45
CA VAL A 348 -6.55 25.66 6.55
C VAL A 348 -7.46 24.43 6.48
N ALA A 349 -8.48 24.37 7.33
CA ALA A 349 -9.47 23.28 7.31
C ALA A 349 -10.85 23.80 7.65
N PHE A 350 -11.86 23.39 6.89
CA PHE A 350 -13.26 23.57 7.24
C PHE A 350 -13.72 22.56 8.27
N SER A 351 -14.71 22.96 9.06
CA SER A 351 -15.41 22.05 9.96
C SER A 351 -16.11 20.93 9.18
N SER A 352 -16.02 19.71 9.70
CA SER A 352 -16.72 18.56 9.11
C SER A 352 -18.23 18.59 9.36
N ASN A 353 -18.73 19.51 10.17
CA ASN A 353 -20.14 19.64 10.50
C ASN A 353 -20.88 20.37 9.36
N PRO A 354 -21.88 19.73 8.67
CA PRO A 354 -22.59 20.35 7.56
C PRO A 354 -23.45 21.56 7.96
N THR A 355 -23.71 21.75 9.25
CA THR A 355 -24.53 22.88 9.75
C THR A 355 -23.70 24.10 10.11
N SER A 356 -22.37 24.01 10.15
CA SER A 356 -21.49 25.10 10.51
C SER A 356 -20.50 25.40 9.38
N SER A 357 -20.37 26.68 9.00
CA SER A 357 -19.40 27.17 8.04
C SER A 357 -18.09 27.61 8.70
N GLN A 358 -17.74 27.01 9.82
CA GLN A 358 -16.54 27.37 10.57
C GLN A 358 -15.27 26.87 9.88
N LEU A 359 -14.28 27.74 9.86
CA LEU A 359 -12.97 27.53 9.28
C LEU A 359 -11.90 27.73 10.32
N ALA A 360 -10.96 26.80 10.40
CA ALA A 360 -9.76 26.95 11.24
C ALA A 360 -8.54 27.18 10.34
N SER A 361 -7.73 28.17 10.70
CA SER A 361 -6.46 28.48 10.04
C SER A 361 -5.33 28.54 11.05
N VAL A 362 -4.18 28.03 10.64
CA VAL A 362 -2.96 28.03 11.46
C VAL A 362 -1.83 28.70 10.67
N SER A 363 -1.04 29.50 11.35
CA SER A 363 0.05 30.27 10.75
C SER A 363 1.34 30.14 11.56
N TRP A 364 2.44 30.55 10.98
CA TRP A 364 3.74 30.68 11.64
C TRP A 364 3.78 31.84 12.65
N ASP A 365 2.74 32.70 12.68
CA ASP A 365 2.56 33.73 13.69
C ASP A 365 2.22 33.18 15.11
N LYS A 366 2.23 31.83 15.26
CA LYS A 366 1.88 31.12 16.51
C LYS A 366 0.44 31.30 16.93
N THR A 367 -0.47 31.54 15.97
CA THR A 367 -1.89 31.64 16.26
C THR A 367 -2.71 30.60 15.51
N LEU A 368 -3.72 30.08 16.18
CA LEU A 368 -4.84 29.37 15.59
C LEU A 368 -6.02 30.35 15.55
N LYS A 369 -6.58 30.57 14.37
CA LYS A 369 -7.75 31.44 14.21
C LYS A 369 -8.93 30.63 13.72
N ILE A 370 -10.08 30.88 14.35
CA ILE A 370 -11.35 30.30 13.96
C ILE A 370 -12.21 31.40 13.35
N TRP A 371 -12.68 31.16 12.14
CA TRP A 371 -13.45 32.09 11.33
C TRP A 371 -14.83 31.50 11.05
N ASP A 372 -15.81 32.35 10.90
CA ASP A 372 -17.08 31.98 10.29
C ASP A 372 -17.10 32.47 8.84
N ALA A 373 -17.23 31.56 7.88
CA ALA A 373 -17.14 31.86 6.46
C ALA A 373 -18.36 32.64 5.91
N LEU A 374 -19.49 32.63 6.62
CA LEU A 374 -20.74 33.31 6.19
C LEU A 374 -20.97 34.65 6.87
N GLU A 375 -20.36 34.90 8.03
CA GLU A 375 -20.49 36.16 8.75
C GLU A 375 -19.37 37.14 8.39
N SER A 376 -19.68 38.19 7.62
CA SER A 376 -18.72 39.20 7.15
C SER A 376 -18.09 40.05 8.28
N ASN A 377 -18.66 40.02 9.48
CA ASN A 377 -18.13 40.67 10.70
C ASN A 377 -17.62 39.63 11.70
N SER A 378 -16.95 38.63 11.25
CA SER A 378 -16.52 37.46 12.02
C SER A 378 -15.80 37.88 13.30
N LYS A 379 -16.35 37.49 14.45
CA LYS A 379 -15.64 37.44 15.71
C LYS A 379 -14.48 36.47 15.56
N ARG A 380 -13.30 37.03 15.37
CA ARG A 380 -12.05 36.25 15.20
C ARG A 380 -11.66 35.76 16.58
N GLU A 381 -11.84 34.49 16.81
CA GLU A 381 -11.24 33.89 18.01
C GLU A 381 -9.79 33.50 17.63
N ALA A 382 -8.85 34.19 18.24
CA ALA A 382 -7.43 33.90 18.07
C ALA A 382 -6.93 33.18 19.33
N ILE A 383 -6.37 31.99 19.15
CA ILE A 383 -5.80 31.19 20.22
C ILE A 383 -4.28 31.20 20.01
N GLU A 384 -3.54 31.59 21.05
CA GLU A 384 -2.08 31.57 21.03
C GLU A 384 -1.53 30.15 21.20
N LEU A 385 -0.59 29.78 20.36
CA LEU A 385 0.11 28.49 20.38
C LEU A 385 1.48 28.65 21.06
N SER A 386 1.97 27.57 21.62
CA SER A 386 3.31 27.54 22.25
C SER A 386 4.48 27.66 21.27
N SER A 387 4.26 27.32 20.00
CA SER A 387 5.22 27.48 18.90
C SER A 387 4.48 27.57 17.57
N GLU A 388 5.23 27.77 16.49
CA GLU A 388 4.70 27.91 15.12
C GLU A 388 3.79 26.73 14.76
N GLY A 389 2.59 27.01 14.24
CA GLY A 389 1.63 26.02 13.80
C GLY A 389 1.91 25.55 12.36
N ILE A 390 1.79 24.26 12.11
CA ILE A 390 2.12 23.67 10.80
C ILE A 390 0.88 23.03 10.15
N GLY A 391 0.14 22.21 10.89
CA GLY A 391 -1.00 21.49 10.38
C GLY A 391 -2.23 21.64 11.27
N VAL A 392 -3.42 21.58 10.69
CA VAL A 392 -4.70 21.66 11.39
C VAL A 392 -5.64 20.58 10.90
N CYS A 393 -6.40 20.00 11.80
CA CYS A 393 -7.47 19.08 11.45
C CYS A 393 -8.64 19.21 12.45
N TRP A 394 -9.85 19.06 11.92
CA TRP A 394 -11.07 19.02 12.70
C TRP A 394 -11.41 17.61 13.11
N ARG A 395 -11.94 17.47 14.30
CA ARG A 395 -12.61 16.25 14.71
C ARG A 395 -13.90 16.08 13.89
N PRO A 396 -14.30 14.85 13.52
CA PRO A 396 -15.48 14.63 12.68
C PRO A 396 -16.78 15.20 13.24
N ASP A 397 -16.92 15.35 14.56
CA ASP A 397 -18.06 15.97 15.23
C ASP A 397 -18.07 17.51 15.18
N GLY A 398 -17.01 18.15 14.67
CA GLY A 398 -16.88 19.61 14.55
C GLY A 398 -16.75 20.36 15.88
N LYS A 399 -16.48 19.67 16.99
CA LYS A 399 -16.37 20.31 18.32
C LYS A 399 -14.95 20.66 18.72
N GLU A 400 -13.98 19.91 18.24
CA GLU A 400 -12.58 20.02 18.61
C GLU A 400 -11.70 20.23 17.37
N VAL A 401 -10.63 20.99 17.54
CA VAL A 401 -9.61 21.24 16.52
C VAL A 401 -8.26 20.82 17.07
N SER A 402 -7.52 20.02 16.30
CA SER A 402 -6.15 19.66 16.65
C SER A 402 -5.15 20.36 15.73
N VAL A 403 -4.07 20.82 16.33
CA VAL A 403 -3.00 21.57 15.66
C VAL A 403 -1.67 20.90 15.93
N SER A 404 -0.87 20.69 14.89
CA SER A 404 0.54 20.31 15.02
C SER A 404 1.43 21.55 15.08
N THR A 405 2.42 21.51 15.97
CA THR A 405 3.37 22.60 16.16
C THR A 405 4.78 22.19 15.76
N LEU A 406 5.61 23.16 15.38
CA LEU A 406 7.01 22.96 15.04
C LEU A 406 7.80 22.35 16.22
N ALA A 407 7.36 22.60 17.45
CA ALA A 407 7.95 21.99 18.63
C ALA A 407 7.66 20.48 18.77
N GLY A 408 6.89 19.86 17.85
CA GLY A 408 6.54 18.42 17.88
C GLY A 408 5.45 18.08 18.88
N HIS A 409 4.58 19.05 19.22
CA HIS A 409 3.38 18.82 20.03
C HIS A 409 2.14 18.82 19.16
N ILE A 410 1.17 17.99 19.52
CA ILE A 410 -0.19 18.02 18.98
C ILE A 410 -1.08 18.60 20.09
N LEU A 411 -1.67 19.75 19.84
CA LEU A 411 -2.52 20.48 20.77
C LEU A 411 -3.98 20.38 20.30
N THR A 412 -4.89 20.00 21.18
CA THR A 412 -6.32 19.93 20.86
C THR A 412 -7.08 20.98 21.64
N PHE A 413 -7.91 21.74 20.95
CA PHE A 413 -8.71 22.83 21.50
C PHE A 413 -10.20 22.59 21.31
N ASP A 414 -11.00 22.98 22.31
CA ASP A 414 -12.45 23.02 22.15
C ASP A 414 -12.84 24.34 21.45
N VAL A 415 -13.61 24.23 20.39
CA VAL A 415 -14.02 25.37 19.55
C VAL A 415 -14.92 26.34 20.32
N LYS A 416 -15.81 25.87 21.22
CA LYS A 416 -16.76 26.72 21.93
C LYS A 416 -16.13 27.50 23.06
N THR A 417 -15.20 26.86 23.78
CA THR A 417 -14.58 27.47 24.97
C THR A 417 -13.22 28.03 24.70
N SER A 418 -12.64 27.76 23.48
CA SER A 418 -11.29 28.15 23.08
C SER A 418 -10.21 27.68 24.07
N ARG A 419 -10.51 26.63 24.86
CA ARG A 419 -9.58 26.04 25.82
C ARG A 419 -8.88 24.83 25.28
N GLN A 420 -7.64 24.69 25.69
CA GLN A 420 -6.86 23.48 25.37
C GLN A 420 -7.40 22.29 26.20
N ILE A 421 -7.77 21.20 25.49
CA ILE A 421 -8.25 19.94 26.08
C ILE A 421 -7.08 18.99 26.31
N SER A 422 -6.23 18.81 25.29
CA SER A 422 -5.15 17.82 25.34
C SER A 422 -3.86 18.34 24.72
N SER A 423 -2.74 17.77 25.16
CA SER A 423 -1.42 18.06 24.61
C SER A 423 -0.61 16.77 24.51
N ILE A 424 -0.34 16.31 23.31
CA ILE A 424 0.44 15.11 23.02
C ILE A 424 1.84 15.53 22.62
N SER A 425 2.86 15.02 23.32
CA SER A 425 4.26 15.28 22.97
C SER A 425 4.84 14.14 22.13
N GLY A 426 4.96 14.36 20.83
CA GLY A 426 5.50 13.37 19.89
C GLY A 426 7.02 13.30 19.79
N LYS A 427 7.75 14.19 20.48
CA LYS A 427 9.22 14.26 20.38
C LYS A 427 9.94 12.95 20.67
N LYS A 428 9.42 12.14 21.59
CA LYS A 428 10.01 10.84 21.95
C LYS A 428 9.70 9.77 20.90
N ASP A 429 8.53 9.85 20.30
CA ASP A 429 8.01 8.83 19.41
C ASP A 429 8.55 8.97 17.99
N LEU A 430 8.90 10.21 17.60
CA LEU A 430 9.56 10.50 16.33
C LEU A 430 11.06 10.15 16.35
N ARG A 431 11.63 9.97 17.55
CA ARG A 431 13.03 9.59 17.71
C ARG A 431 13.18 8.07 17.64
N MET A 432 14.25 7.62 16.99
CA MET A 432 14.78 6.29 17.22
C MET A 432 15.33 6.23 18.65
N GLY A 433 15.00 5.16 19.37
CA GLY A 433 15.39 4.96 20.74
C GLY A 433 16.90 5.11 20.92
N LYS A 434 17.31 6.04 21.78
CA LYS A 434 18.71 6.24 22.15
C LYS A 434 19.17 5.07 22.99
N GLY A 435 20.19 4.32 22.55
CA GLY A 435 20.87 3.37 23.41
C GLY A 435 21.51 4.09 24.60
N GLN A 436 21.50 3.50 25.79
CA GLN A 436 22.11 4.08 27.00
C GLN A 436 23.62 4.40 26.84
N THR A 437 24.24 3.90 25.79
CA THR A 437 25.67 4.04 25.49
C THR A 437 26.01 5.18 24.51
N ASP A 438 25.02 5.84 23.91
CA ASP A 438 25.26 6.90 22.92
C ASP A 438 25.66 8.21 23.58
N LYS A 439 26.99 8.47 23.61
CA LYS A 439 27.59 9.69 24.13
C LYS A 439 27.48 10.90 23.19
N ILE A 440 27.19 10.67 21.90
CA ILE A 440 27.07 11.75 20.91
C ILE A 440 25.67 12.30 20.94
N SER A 441 25.52 13.53 21.37
CA SER A 441 24.23 14.16 21.50
C SER A 441 23.64 14.50 20.13
N SER A 442 22.62 13.77 19.75
CA SER A 442 21.72 14.11 18.65
C SER A 442 20.74 15.23 18.99
N LYS A 443 21.03 16.05 20.03
CA LYS A 443 20.16 17.16 20.44
C LYS A 443 19.75 18.05 19.27
N LYS A 444 20.69 18.40 18.38
CA LYS A 444 20.42 19.24 17.21
C LYS A 444 19.48 18.58 16.20
N LYS A 445 19.56 17.24 16.00
CA LYS A 445 18.67 16.53 15.07
C LYS A 445 17.28 16.29 15.68
N SER A 446 17.18 16.21 16.98
CA SER A 446 15.92 16.00 17.69
C SER A 446 15.02 17.24 17.75
N ASP A 447 15.58 18.42 17.59
CA ASP A 447 14.82 19.66 17.59
C ASP A 447 14.18 19.93 16.22
N ALA A 448 14.65 19.27 15.15
CA ALA A 448 14.10 19.36 13.81
C ALA A 448 12.93 18.39 13.54
N THR A 449 12.65 17.44 14.45
CA THR A 449 11.56 16.47 14.25
C THR A 449 10.22 17.05 14.71
N HIS A 450 9.27 17.16 13.80
CA HIS A 450 7.93 17.68 14.05
C HIS A 450 6.90 16.95 13.19
N PHE A 451 5.62 17.11 13.51
CA PHE A 451 4.53 16.63 12.68
C PHE A 451 4.10 17.72 11.69
N SER A 452 4.15 17.39 10.39
CA SER A 452 3.70 18.29 9.32
C SER A 452 2.22 18.10 9.00
N CYS A 453 1.70 16.89 9.16
CA CYS A 453 0.34 16.53 8.78
C CYS A 453 -0.36 15.74 9.88
N LEU A 454 -1.65 16.01 10.03
CA LEU A 454 -2.56 15.38 10.98
C LEU A 454 -3.84 14.95 10.26
N CYS A 455 -4.41 13.83 10.69
CA CYS A 455 -5.73 13.39 10.26
C CYS A 455 -6.44 12.64 11.38
N TYR A 456 -7.69 12.99 11.66
CA TYR A 456 -8.52 12.22 12.59
C TYR A 456 -9.04 10.93 11.93
N SER A 457 -9.23 9.90 12.75
CA SER A 457 -10.02 8.73 12.34
C SER A 457 -11.50 9.13 12.21
N ALA A 458 -12.28 8.35 11.45
CA ALA A 458 -13.71 8.58 11.28
C ALA A 458 -14.48 8.61 12.62
N ASP A 459 -14.01 7.85 13.62
CA ASP A 459 -14.59 7.81 14.96
C ASP A 459 -14.21 9.02 15.83
N GLY A 460 -13.26 9.84 15.40
CA GLY A 460 -12.72 10.95 16.17
C GLY A 460 -12.00 10.56 17.48
N THR A 461 -11.67 9.28 17.65
CA THR A 461 -10.95 8.77 18.84
C THR A 461 -9.45 8.81 18.69
N SER A 462 -8.96 8.66 17.45
CA SER A 462 -7.56 8.56 17.14
C SER A 462 -7.11 9.63 16.15
N ILE A 463 -5.85 10.03 16.27
CA ILE A 463 -5.17 10.94 15.33
C ILE A 463 -4.00 10.20 14.70
N LEU A 464 -3.94 10.24 13.37
CA LEU A 464 -2.81 9.84 12.57
C LEU A 464 -1.91 11.07 12.38
N ALA A 465 -0.64 10.93 12.72
CA ALA A 465 0.34 12.01 12.66
C ALA A 465 1.61 11.56 11.93
N GLY A 466 2.11 12.41 11.05
CA GLY A 466 3.36 12.21 10.33
C GLY A 466 4.05 13.53 10.04
N GLY A 467 5.32 13.47 9.74
CA GLY A 467 6.09 14.68 9.49
C GLY A 467 7.54 14.40 9.12
N ASN A 468 8.44 15.22 9.62
CA ASN A 468 9.86 15.13 9.30
C ASN A 468 10.54 13.99 10.08
N SER A 469 10.08 12.78 9.86
CA SER A 469 10.63 11.54 10.42
C SER A 469 10.24 10.34 9.56
N LYS A 470 10.90 9.21 9.79
CA LYS A 470 10.54 7.94 9.14
C LYS A 470 9.35 7.22 9.79
N PHE A 471 8.71 7.83 10.78
CA PHE A 471 7.62 7.20 11.52
C PHE A 471 6.29 7.89 11.28
N ILE A 472 5.27 7.07 11.09
CA ILE A 472 3.87 7.46 11.16
C ILE A 472 3.32 6.95 12.49
N CYS A 473 2.69 7.84 13.26
CA CYS A 473 2.20 7.54 14.59
C CYS A 473 0.68 7.64 14.65
N ILE A 474 0.04 6.70 15.35
CA ILE A 474 -1.39 6.76 15.70
C ILE A 474 -1.50 6.99 17.19
N TYR A 475 -2.17 8.07 17.57
CA TYR A 475 -2.41 8.46 18.98
C TYR A 475 -3.88 8.34 19.33
N ASN A 476 -4.17 7.91 20.56
CA ASN A 476 -5.48 8.10 21.18
C ASN A 476 -5.54 9.51 21.78
N VAL A 477 -6.52 10.30 21.35
CA VAL A 477 -6.65 11.71 21.75
C VAL A 477 -7.01 11.86 23.22
N ARG A 478 -7.95 11.03 23.72
CA ARG A 478 -8.43 11.12 25.10
C ARG A 478 -7.39 10.68 26.11
N GLU A 479 -6.74 9.57 25.84
CA GLU A 479 -5.73 8.97 26.74
C GLU A 479 -4.33 9.55 26.52
N GLN A 480 -4.12 10.33 25.46
CA GLN A 480 -2.85 10.94 25.07
C GLN A 480 -1.71 9.90 24.91
N LEU A 481 -2.07 8.68 24.49
CA LEU A 481 -1.15 7.56 24.35
C LEU A 481 -0.91 7.21 22.89
N LEU A 482 0.33 6.78 22.61
CA LEU A 482 0.70 6.20 21.33
C LEU A 482 0.12 4.79 21.21
N ILE A 483 -0.78 4.55 20.23
CA ILE A 483 -1.36 3.24 19.96
C ILE A 483 -0.39 2.40 19.12
N LYS A 484 0.07 2.97 18.00
CA LYS A 484 0.93 2.26 17.06
C LYS A 484 1.86 3.21 16.32
N ARG A 485 3.04 2.70 16.00
CA ARG A 485 4.04 3.39 15.19
C ARG A 485 4.37 2.53 13.98
N PHE A 486 4.30 3.11 12.79
CA PHE A 486 4.67 2.48 11.53
C PHE A 486 5.98 3.07 11.04
N GLU A 487 6.88 2.23 10.61
CA GLU A 487 8.13 2.62 9.97
C GLU A 487 7.91 2.64 8.45
N ILE A 488 8.25 3.77 7.82
CA ILE A 488 8.05 3.96 6.37
C ILE A 488 9.11 3.23 5.58
N THR A 489 10.36 3.33 6.03
CA THR A 489 11.51 2.75 5.35
C THR A 489 12.32 1.89 6.28
N GLN A 490 12.85 0.80 5.76
CA GLN A 490 13.84 -0.03 6.45
C GLN A 490 15.28 0.39 6.13
N ASN A 491 15.47 1.47 5.38
CA ASN A 491 16.79 1.96 5.03
C ASN A 491 17.46 2.59 6.26
N ARG A 492 18.39 1.85 6.86
CA ARG A 492 19.12 2.26 8.06
C ARG A 492 20.17 3.36 7.79
N SER A 493 20.46 3.67 6.53
CA SER A 493 21.40 4.73 6.18
C SER A 493 20.94 6.13 6.62
N PHE A 494 19.64 6.32 6.84
CA PHE A 494 19.06 7.56 7.37
C PHE A 494 19.16 7.69 8.89
N ASP A 495 19.48 6.59 9.59
CA ASP A 495 19.56 6.55 11.04
C ASP A 495 21.02 6.50 11.50
N CYS A 496 21.58 7.66 11.72
CA CYS A 496 22.91 7.79 12.32
C CYS A 496 23.03 7.16 13.73
N MET A 497 21.93 6.65 14.28
CA MET A 497 21.81 6.29 15.69
C MET A 497 21.72 4.78 15.95
N ASP A 498 21.35 3.98 14.95
CA ASP A 498 21.24 2.51 15.10
C ASP A 498 22.54 1.77 14.81
N GLU A 499 23.56 2.46 14.30
CA GLU A 499 24.86 1.85 14.14
C GLU A 499 25.64 1.92 15.46
N ILE A 500 26.07 0.76 15.94
CA ILE A 500 27.10 0.68 16.97
C ILE A 500 28.36 1.34 16.39
N ILE A 501 28.65 2.56 16.84
CA ILE A 501 29.82 3.32 16.41
C ILE A 501 31.06 2.57 16.89
N ASN A 502 31.64 1.78 16.00
CA ASN A 502 32.86 1.08 16.27
C ASN A 502 34.01 2.04 15.95
N ARG A 503 34.92 2.25 16.92
CA ARG A 503 36.07 3.14 16.79
C ARG A 503 36.93 2.84 15.55
N ARG A 504 36.90 1.58 15.05
CA ARG A 504 37.59 1.18 13.82
C ARG A 504 36.92 1.66 12.53
N LYS A 505 35.63 2.07 12.60
CA LYS A 505 34.85 2.59 11.48
C LYS A 505 34.73 4.11 11.50
N MET A 506 35.39 4.79 12.45
CA MET A 506 35.42 6.25 12.54
C MET A 506 36.73 6.76 11.89
N SER A 507 36.55 7.65 10.93
CA SER A 507 37.64 8.50 10.40
C SER A 507 37.66 9.85 11.14
N GLU A 508 38.68 10.68 10.92
CA GLU A 508 38.72 12.05 11.44
C GLU A 508 37.50 12.89 11.03
N PHE A 509 36.81 12.50 9.96
CA PHE A 509 35.65 13.19 9.39
C PHE A 509 34.31 12.58 9.79
N GLY A 510 34.27 11.52 10.60
CA GLY A 510 33.05 10.85 11.06
C GLY A 510 32.98 9.37 10.72
N ASN A 511 31.78 8.79 10.80
CA ASN A 511 31.58 7.37 10.55
C ASN A 511 31.74 7.05 9.05
N MET A 512 32.56 6.05 8.71
CA MET A 512 32.80 5.62 7.34
C MET A 512 31.52 5.11 6.63
N SER A 513 30.52 4.67 7.38
CA SER A 513 29.23 4.27 6.79
C SER A 513 28.39 5.44 6.29
N LEU A 514 28.69 6.68 6.74
CA LEU A 514 28.07 7.90 6.23
C LEU A 514 28.74 8.40 4.93
N ILE A 515 29.88 7.82 4.60
CA ILE A 515 30.61 8.09 3.37
C ILE A 515 30.22 6.98 2.39
N GLU A 516 29.01 7.06 1.85
CA GLU A 516 28.62 6.16 0.75
C GLU A 516 29.25 6.68 -0.55
N ASP A 517 30.16 5.88 -1.09
CA ASP A 517 30.51 5.97 -2.50
C ASP A 517 29.30 5.51 -3.32
N ARG A 518 28.39 6.42 -3.62
CA ARG A 518 27.48 6.23 -4.72
C ARG A 518 28.32 6.31 -6.00
N GLY A 519 28.58 5.17 -6.63
CA GLY A 519 29.25 5.09 -7.93
C GLY A 519 28.46 5.80 -9.05
N ASP A 520 27.23 6.23 -8.77
CA ASP A 520 26.38 6.98 -9.70
C ASP A 520 26.74 8.46 -9.68
N GLY A 521 26.96 9.02 -10.86
CA GLY A 521 27.40 10.39 -11.10
C GLY A 521 26.44 11.51 -10.66
N SER A 522 25.41 11.20 -9.88
CA SER A 522 24.42 12.16 -9.34
C SER A 522 24.89 12.90 -8.08
N ALA A 523 26.07 12.57 -7.53
CA ALA A 523 26.64 13.36 -6.45
C ALA A 523 26.93 14.77 -6.94
N LEU A 524 26.38 15.78 -6.28
CA LEU A 524 26.77 17.17 -6.44
C LEU A 524 28.30 17.29 -6.22
N ARG A 525 29.06 17.17 -7.30
CA ARG A 525 30.52 17.31 -7.26
C ARG A 525 30.86 18.78 -7.13
N LEU A 526 31.49 19.14 -6.04
CA LEU A 526 32.12 20.45 -5.93
C LEU A 526 33.19 20.58 -7.00
N PRO A 527 33.29 21.72 -7.71
CA PRO A 527 34.31 21.95 -8.71
C PRO A 527 35.73 21.75 -8.08
N GLY A 528 36.54 20.85 -8.65
CA GLY A 528 37.89 20.59 -8.19
C GLY A 528 38.09 19.35 -7.32
N THR A 529 37.05 18.62 -6.95
CA THR A 529 37.15 17.37 -6.18
C THR A 529 37.45 16.16 -7.07
N LYS A 530 38.40 15.31 -6.66
CA LYS A 530 38.71 14.04 -7.34
C LYS A 530 37.69 12.97 -6.92
N THR A 531 37.44 11.97 -7.75
CA THR A 531 36.45 10.90 -7.61
C THR A 531 36.55 10.02 -6.35
N LYS A 532 37.56 10.23 -5.50
CA LYS A 532 37.75 9.50 -4.23
C LYS A 532 37.99 10.45 -3.06
N ASP A 533 37.64 11.71 -3.21
CA ASP A 533 37.88 12.70 -2.16
C ASP A 533 36.78 12.58 -1.09
N MET A 534 37.21 12.48 0.17
CA MET A 534 36.31 12.37 1.34
C MET A 534 35.39 13.58 1.51
N SER A 535 35.61 14.67 0.74
CA SER A 535 34.81 15.87 0.73
C SER A 535 33.56 15.74 -0.14
N SER A 536 33.44 14.71 -1.00
CA SER A 536 32.23 14.41 -1.78
C SER A 536 31.16 13.81 -0.88
N ARG A 537 30.50 14.64 -0.10
CA ARG A 537 29.32 14.22 0.68
C ARG A 537 28.14 14.08 -0.26
N THR A 538 27.58 12.88 -0.35
CA THR A 538 26.28 12.66 -0.97
C THR A 538 25.20 13.21 -0.04
N LEU A 539 24.41 14.16 -0.53
CA LEU A 539 23.19 14.57 0.14
C LEU A 539 22.21 13.37 0.06
N GLN A 540 21.99 12.71 1.20
CA GLN A 540 20.93 11.72 1.30
C GLN A 540 19.59 12.47 1.44
N LEU A 541 18.61 12.09 0.63
CA LEU A 541 17.25 12.60 0.77
C LEU A 541 16.72 12.22 2.15
N GLU A 542 16.27 13.23 2.90
CA GLU A 542 15.65 12.99 4.21
C GLU A 542 14.30 12.28 4.00
N VAL A 543 14.05 11.22 4.75
CA VAL A 543 12.75 10.55 4.76
C VAL A 543 11.77 11.44 5.54
N ARG A 544 10.73 11.90 4.85
CA ARG A 544 9.66 12.73 5.42
C ARG A 544 8.30 12.26 4.95
N VAL A 545 7.30 12.55 5.75
CA VAL A 545 5.89 12.39 5.40
C VAL A 545 5.31 13.77 5.12
N SER A 546 4.88 13.98 3.88
CA SER A 546 4.34 15.27 3.45
C SER A 546 2.84 15.39 3.72
N SER A 547 2.08 14.31 3.51
CA SER A 547 0.63 14.30 3.72
C SER A 547 0.15 12.92 4.16
N LEU A 548 -0.91 12.91 4.99
CA LEU A 548 -1.55 11.72 5.53
C LEU A 548 -3.07 11.86 5.47
N ARG A 549 -3.77 10.78 5.12
CA ARG A 549 -5.23 10.72 5.20
C ARG A 549 -5.70 9.31 5.54
N PHE A 550 -6.73 9.22 6.38
CA PHE A 550 -7.51 7.98 6.51
C PHE A 550 -8.45 7.81 5.33
N SER A 551 -8.67 6.57 4.95
CA SER A 551 -9.78 6.22 4.08
C SER A 551 -11.12 6.54 4.78
N PRO A 552 -12.13 6.97 4.06
CA PRO A 552 -13.47 7.19 4.63
C PRO A 552 -14.06 5.96 5.33
N THR A 553 -13.67 4.76 4.88
CA THR A 553 -14.07 3.49 5.51
C THR A 553 -13.32 3.16 6.80
N GLY A 554 -12.22 3.87 7.10
CA GLY A 554 -11.35 3.61 8.25
C GLY A 554 -10.52 2.32 8.15
N ARG A 555 -10.63 1.54 7.08
CA ARG A 555 -9.89 0.27 6.88
C ARG A 555 -8.48 0.47 6.36
N SER A 556 -8.19 1.61 5.76
CA SER A 556 -6.89 1.94 5.20
C SER A 556 -6.51 3.38 5.48
N PHE A 557 -5.24 3.68 5.37
CA PHE A 557 -4.74 5.04 5.32
C PHE A 557 -3.61 5.14 4.28
N SER A 558 -3.47 6.31 3.70
CA SER A 558 -2.39 6.59 2.76
C SER A 558 -1.47 7.66 3.29
N ALA A 559 -0.20 7.52 2.94
CA ALA A 559 0.86 8.44 3.27
C ALA A 559 1.63 8.84 2.01
N VAL A 560 1.78 10.12 1.78
CA VAL A 560 2.73 10.65 0.82
C VAL A 560 4.07 10.86 1.51
N THR A 561 5.08 10.19 1.02
CA THR A 561 6.42 10.19 1.59
C THR A 561 7.46 10.55 0.53
N SER A 562 8.68 10.84 0.95
CA SER A 562 9.80 11.03 0.02
C SER A 562 10.12 9.77 -0.82
N GLU A 563 9.70 8.59 -0.37
CA GLU A 563 9.90 7.32 -1.11
C GLU A 563 8.74 6.99 -2.06
N GLY A 564 7.60 7.68 -1.93
CA GLY A 564 6.43 7.44 -2.78
C GLY A 564 5.11 7.50 -2.02
N LEU A 565 4.04 7.09 -2.70
CA LEU A 565 2.71 6.91 -2.12
C LEU A 565 2.62 5.53 -1.48
N LEU A 566 2.46 5.49 -0.16
CA LEU A 566 2.28 4.28 0.62
C LEU A 566 0.82 4.14 1.04
N VAL A 567 0.22 3.00 0.75
CA VAL A 567 -1.14 2.66 1.18
C VAL A 567 -1.06 1.51 2.18
N TYR A 568 -1.52 1.77 3.40
CA TYR A 568 -1.62 0.76 4.46
C TYR A 568 -3.07 0.33 4.58
N SER A 569 -3.33 -0.94 4.33
CA SER A 569 -4.68 -1.51 4.39
C SER A 569 -4.73 -2.72 5.31
N LEU A 570 -5.90 -2.95 5.91
CA LEU A 570 -6.22 -4.21 6.58
C LEU A 570 -6.56 -5.31 5.58
N ASP A 571 -6.90 -4.94 4.34
CA ASP A 571 -7.24 -5.88 3.29
C ASP A 571 -5.96 -6.52 2.73
N ARG A 572 -5.86 -7.85 2.83
CA ARG A 572 -4.68 -8.62 2.43
C ARG A 572 -4.57 -8.85 0.93
N HIS A 573 -5.60 -8.53 0.15
CA HIS A 573 -5.74 -8.89 -1.26
C HIS A 573 -5.55 -7.71 -2.23
N LEU A 574 -4.89 -6.64 -1.81
CA LEU A 574 -4.47 -5.59 -2.74
C LEU A 574 -3.28 -6.11 -3.55
N VAL A 575 -3.56 -6.76 -4.67
CA VAL A 575 -2.53 -7.26 -5.58
C VAL A 575 -2.42 -6.31 -6.76
N PHE A 576 -1.21 -5.80 -6.97
CA PHE A 576 -0.86 -5.11 -8.21
C PHE A 576 -0.80 -6.13 -9.34
N ASP A 577 -1.70 -5.98 -10.32
CA ASP A 577 -1.74 -6.85 -11.48
C ASP A 577 -1.65 -6.01 -12.76
N PRO A 578 -0.46 -5.93 -13.37
CA PRO A 578 -0.24 -5.13 -14.59
C PRO A 578 -0.99 -5.67 -15.82
N PHE A 579 -1.40 -6.95 -15.82
CA PHE A 579 -2.16 -7.56 -16.93
C PHE A 579 -3.52 -6.92 -17.17
N LEU A 580 -4.04 -6.21 -16.19
CA LEU A 580 -5.44 -5.82 -16.20
C LEU A 580 -5.65 -4.43 -16.79
N LEU A 581 -4.58 -3.72 -17.16
CA LEU A 581 -4.71 -2.35 -17.64
C LEU A 581 -4.48 -2.22 -19.14
N GLU A 582 -5.56 -1.95 -19.81
CA GLU A 582 -5.55 -1.32 -21.11
C GLU A 582 -5.77 0.19 -20.92
N SER A 583 -4.96 1.03 -21.56
CA SER A 583 -5.04 2.51 -21.46
C SER A 583 -6.39 3.10 -21.91
N LYS A 584 -7.25 2.28 -22.51
CA LYS A 584 -8.57 2.66 -23.03
C LYS A 584 -9.73 2.36 -22.07
N ILE A 585 -9.47 1.65 -20.95
CA ILE A 585 -10.51 1.29 -19.99
C ILE A 585 -10.75 2.45 -19.03
N THR A 586 -11.88 3.10 -19.18
CA THR A 586 -12.34 4.19 -18.33
C THR A 586 -13.74 3.88 -17.79
N PRO A 587 -14.19 4.41 -16.65
CA PRO A 587 -15.55 4.23 -16.18
C PRO A 587 -16.62 4.63 -17.21
N GLN A 588 -16.32 5.64 -18.03
CA GLN A 588 -17.22 6.06 -19.11
C GLN A 588 -17.32 5.02 -20.23
N SER A 589 -16.22 4.36 -20.61
CA SER A 589 -16.25 3.32 -21.62
C SER A 589 -17.06 2.11 -21.14
N ILE A 590 -16.96 1.76 -19.85
CA ILE A 590 -17.71 0.67 -19.23
C ILE A 590 -19.21 0.97 -19.22
N ARG A 591 -19.63 2.18 -18.81
CA ARG A 591 -21.03 2.59 -18.86
C ARG A 591 -21.58 2.65 -20.29
N LYS A 592 -20.75 2.99 -21.27
CA LYS A 592 -21.09 2.93 -22.67
C LYS A 592 -21.32 1.49 -23.14
N ASP A 593 -20.44 0.56 -22.76
CA ASP A 593 -20.61 -0.86 -23.09
C ASP A 593 -21.84 -1.46 -22.42
N LEU A 594 -22.16 -1.05 -21.18
CA LEU A 594 -23.42 -1.40 -20.51
C LEU A 594 -24.64 -0.91 -21.28
N SER A 595 -24.62 0.34 -21.72
CA SER A 595 -25.72 0.91 -22.51
C SER A 595 -25.92 0.24 -23.86
N LEU A 596 -24.87 -0.38 -24.41
CA LEU A 596 -24.87 -1.16 -25.63
C LEU A 596 -25.23 -2.65 -25.42
N GLY A 597 -25.47 -3.08 -24.17
CA GLY A 597 -25.81 -4.46 -23.81
C GLY A 597 -24.63 -5.44 -23.89
N ARG A 598 -23.37 -4.95 -23.91
CA ARG A 598 -22.16 -5.78 -23.95
C ARG A 598 -21.70 -6.09 -22.54
N TYR A 599 -22.47 -6.91 -21.83
CA TYR A 599 -22.24 -7.21 -20.41
C TYR A 599 -20.92 -7.95 -20.16
N ASP A 600 -20.52 -8.85 -21.06
CA ASP A 600 -19.25 -9.59 -21.03
C ASP A 600 -18.04 -8.66 -20.92
N LYS A 601 -17.96 -7.67 -21.82
CA LYS A 601 -16.87 -6.71 -21.84
C LYS A 601 -16.94 -5.74 -20.66
N ALA A 602 -18.15 -5.30 -20.31
CA ALA A 602 -18.34 -4.39 -19.19
C ALA A 602 -17.91 -5.02 -17.85
N ILE A 603 -18.25 -6.30 -17.60
CA ILE A 603 -17.84 -7.04 -16.41
C ILE A 603 -16.32 -7.17 -16.36
N VAL A 604 -15.69 -7.68 -17.43
CA VAL A 604 -14.23 -7.84 -17.48
C VAL A 604 -13.53 -6.50 -17.30
N ALA A 605 -14.02 -5.44 -17.95
CA ALA A 605 -13.42 -4.11 -17.83
C ALA A 605 -13.58 -3.50 -16.41
N SER A 606 -14.73 -3.72 -15.74
CA SER A 606 -14.94 -3.27 -14.36
C SER A 606 -14.05 -4.01 -13.36
N LEU A 607 -13.86 -5.32 -13.55
CA LEU A 607 -12.95 -6.14 -12.75
C LEU A 607 -11.48 -5.77 -12.98
N LYS A 608 -11.15 -5.32 -14.19
CA LYS A 608 -9.82 -4.77 -14.52
C LYS A 608 -9.58 -3.46 -13.78
N LEU A 609 -10.54 -2.54 -13.71
CA LEU A 609 -10.43 -1.31 -12.94
C LEU A 609 -10.47 -1.55 -11.42
N ASN A 610 -11.04 -2.67 -10.97
CA ASN A 610 -11.14 -3.05 -9.57
C ASN A 610 -11.77 -1.96 -8.66
N GLU A 611 -12.74 -1.22 -9.20
CA GLU A 611 -13.51 -0.22 -8.47
C GLU A 611 -14.82 -0.84 -7.99
N LYS A 612 -14.98 -1.05 -6.67
CA LYS A 612 -16.11 -1.79 -6.08
C LYS A 612 -17.47 -1.20 -6.45
N ALA A 613 -17.60 0.13 -6.45
CA ALA A 613 -18.85 0.81 -6.82
C ALA A 613 -19.23 0.53 -8.27
N LEU A 614 -18.25 0.54 -9.17
CA LEU A 614 -18.47 0.27 -10.59
C LEU A 614 -18.77 -1.21 -10.85
N ILE A 615 -18.09 -2.12 -10.14
CA ILE A 615 -18.36 -3.57 -10.23
C ILE A 615 -19.79 -3.85 -9.78
N ARG A 616 -20.26 -3.23 -8.68
CA ARG A 616 -21.64 -3.33 -8.21
C ARG A 616 -22.62 -2.83 -9.26
N GLU A 617 -22.40 -1.61 -9.78
CA GLU A 617 -23.23 -1.01 -10.83
C GLU A 617 -23.37 -1.93 -12.05
N VAL A 618 -22.23 -2.49 -12.50
CA VAL A 618 -22.19 -3.37 -13.66
C VAL A 618 -22.91 -4.71 -13.39
N LEU A 619 -22.62 -5.36 -12.26
CA LEU A 619 -23.25 -6.64 -11.94
C LEU A 619 -24.76 -6.52 -11.74
N GLU A 620 -25.23 -5.48 -11.06
CA GLU A 620 -26.67 -5.27 -10.79
C GLU A 620 -27.48 -4.91 -12.06
N GLN A 621 -26.85 -4.36 -13.10
CA GLN A 621 -27.50 -4.07 -14.38
C GLN A 621 -27.61 -5.31 -15.29
N VAL A 622 -26.95 -6.42 -14.95
CA VAL A 622 -27.04 -7.65 -15.74
C VAL A 622 -28.39 -8.31 -15.55
N PRO A 623 -29.12 -8.62 -16.64
CA PRO A 623 -30.37 -9.39 -16.55
C PRO A 623 -30.13 -10.78 -15.95
N VAL A 624 -31.02 -11.21 -15.06
CA VAL A 624 -30.93 -12.49 -14.35
C VAL A 624 -30.78 -13.69 -15.29
N ALA A 625 -31.43 -13.63 -16.45
CA ALA A 625 -31.39 -14.67 -17.47
C ALA A 625 -29.99 -14.86 -18.09
N ASN A 626 -29.17 -13.81 -18.12
CA ASN A 626 -27.84 -13.84 -18.74
C ASN A 626 -26.75 -14.30 -17.78
N ILE A 627 -27.03 -14.42 -16.48
CA ILE A 627 -26.06 -14.81 -15.46
C ILE A 627 -25.36 -16.15 -15.79
N PRO A 628 -26.05 -17.24 -16.16
CA PRO A 628 -25.41 -18.51 -16.46
C PRO A 628 -24.47 -18.43 -17.68
N LEU A 629 -24.85 -17.66 -18.70
CA LEU A 629 -24.05 -17.47 -19.90
C LEU A 629 -22.75 -16.70 -19.57
N LEU A 630 -22.90 -15.59 -18.88
CA LEU A 630 -21.77 -14.73 -18.49
C LEU A 630 -20.81 -15.42 -17.51
N SER A 631 -21.34 -16.26 -16.59
CA SER A 631 -20.49 -17.05 -15.70
C SER A 631 -19.66 -18.08 -16.46
N LYS A 632 -20.18 -18.68 -17.52
CA LYS A 632 -19.47 -19.64 -18.38
C LYS A 632 -18.38 -18.96 -19.22
N GLU A 633 -18.63 -17.77 -19.75
CA GLU A 633 -17.70 -17.00 -20.57
C GLU A 633 -16.65 -16.23 -19.75
N MET A 634 -16.79 -16.22 -18.42
CA MET A 634 -15.89 -15.48 -17.54
C MET A 634 -14.49 -16.13 -17.52
N PRO A 635 -13.41 -15.35 -17.77
CA PRO A 635 -12.05 -15.85 -17.65
C PRO A 635 -11.76 -16.31 -16.23
N VAL A 636 -11.08 -17.44 -16.08
CA VAL A 636 -10.72 -18.07 -14.79
C VAL A 636 -10.03 -17.12 -13.83
N LEU A 637 -9.21 -16.22 -14.38
CA LEU A 637 -8.45 -15.22 -13.63
C LEU A 637 -9.34 -14.26 -12.81
N PHE A 638 -10.57 -14.02 -13.23
CA PHE A 638 -11.50 -13.10 -12.55
C PHE A 638 -12.47 -13.79 -11.62
N VAL A 639 -12.58 -15.11 -11.67
CA VAL A 639 -13.53 -15.89 -10.85
C VAL A 639 -13.27 -15.65 -9.36
N GLU A 640 -12.01 -15.64 -8.96
CA GLU A 640 -11.60 -15.35 -7.59
C GLU A 640 -12.07 -13.96 -7.14
N LYS A 641 -11.83 -12.94 -7.97
CA LYS A 641 -12.20 -11.55 -7.66
C LYS A 641 -13.71 -11.37 -7.54
N VAL A 642 -14.47 -12.02 -8.41
CA VAL A 642 -15.93 -11.95 -8.38
C VAL A 642 -16.50 -12.67 -7.16
N LEU A 643 -16.00 -13.85 -6.83
CA LEU A 643 -16.42 -14.58 -5.64
C LEU A 643 -16.11 -13.82 -4.35
N ASN A 644 -14.94 -13.19 -4.28
CA ASN A 644 -14.58 -12.36 -3.13
C ASN A 644 -15.48 -11.13 -3.02
N PHE A 645 -15.72 -10.44 -4.14
CA PHE A 645 -16.63 -9.30 -4.20
C PHE A 645 -18.06 -9.69 -3.77
N ILE A 646 -18.59 -10.80 -4.28
CA ILE A 646 -19.92 -11.30 -3.88
C ILE A 646 -19.93 -11.65 -2.38
N GLY A 647 -18.86 -12.26 -1.87
CA GLY A 647 -18.72 -12.58 -0.45
C GLY A 647 -18.83 -11.36 0.45
N GLU A 648 -18.18 -10.27 0.07
CA GLU A 648 -18.26 -8.99 0.78
C GLU A 648 -19.65 -8.33 0.64
N GLU A 649 -20.23 -8.35 -0.57
CA GLU A 649 -21.56 -7.78 -0.83
C GLU A 649 -22.70 -8.51 -0.10
N PHE A 650 -22.55 -9.80 0.21
CA PHE A 650 -23.51 -10.52 1.04
C PHE A 650 -23.67 -9.91 2.44
N GLU A 651 -22.64 -9.25 2.96
CA GLU A 651 -22.70 -8.60 4.28
C GLU A 651 -23.61 -7.37 4.26
N ASP A 652 -23.57 -6.57 3.17
CA ASP A 652 -24.22 -5.25 3.11
C ASP A 652 -25.47 -5.20 2.22
N SER A 653 -25.56 -6.05 1.22
CA SER A 653 -26.59 -5.97 0.19
C SER A 653 -27.96 -6.48 0.64
N ARG A 654 -29.03 -5.83 0.09
CA ARG A 654 -30.43 -6.27 0.21
C ARG A 654 -30.84 -7.24 -0.90
N HIS A 655 -30.05 -7.37 -1.98
CA HIS A 655 -30.37 -8.17 -3.17
C HIS A 655 -29.87 -9.62 -3.07
N LEU A 656 -30.14 -10.30 -1.95
CA LEU A 656 -29.63 -11.63 -1.64
C LEU A 656 -29.89 -12.66 -2.75
N HIS A 657 -31.12 -12.71 -3.28
CA HIS A 657 -31.49 -13.67 -4.32
C HIS A 657 -30.64 -13.51 -5.59
N PHE A 658 -30.36 -12.28 -5.97
CA PHE A 658 -29.53 -11.95 -7.14
C PHE A 658 -28.11 -12.45 -6.99
N TYR A 659 -27.47 -12.13 -5.86
CA TYR A 659 -26.10 -12.57 -5.59
C TYR A 659 -25.99 -14.09 -5.37
N LEU A 660 -27.03 -14.75 -4.79
CA LEU A 660 -27.08 -16.21 -4.69
C LEU A 660 -27.14 -16.88 -6.07
N LYS A 661 -27.87 -16.30 -7.04
CA LYS A 661 -27.86 -16.80 -8.43
C LYS A 661 -26.49 -16.70 -9.08
N TRP A 662 -25.79 -15.60 -8.89
CA TRP A 662 -24.41 -15.43 -9.34
C TRP A 662 -23.49 -16.47 -8.70
N THR A 663 -23.54 -16.62 -7.38
CA THR A 663 -22.74 -17.62 -6.65
C THR A 663 -23.00 -19.03 -7.16
N LYS A 664 -24.27 -19.40 -7.30
CA LYS A 664 -24.67 -20.72 -7.80
C LYS A 664 -24.12 -20.96 -9.21
N ALA A 665 -24.27 -20.01 -10.12
CA ALA A 665 -23.80 -20.12 -11.49
C ALA A 665 -22.26 -20.28 -11.56
N LEU A 666 -21.51 -19.45 -10.82
CA LEU A 666 -20.06 -19.52 -10.78
C LEU A 666 -19.54 -20.84 -10.17
N LEU A 667 -20.16 -21.32 -9.09
CA LEU A 667 -19.76 -22.58 -8.45
C LEU A 667 -20.06 -23.80 -9.34
N LEU A 668 -21.15 -23.77 -10.12
CA LEU A 668 -21.49 -24.86 -11.04
C LEU A 668 -20.53 -24.92 -12.22
N GLU A 669 -20.26 -23.78 -12.87
CA GLU A 669 -19.42 -23.73 -14.07
C GLU A 669 -17.92 -23.92 -13.77
N HIS A 670 -17.42 -23.33 -12.71
CA HIS A 670 -16.00 -23.36 -12.34
C HIS A 670 -15.66 -24.35 -11.22
N GLY A 671 -16.60 -25.24 -10.81
CA GLY A 671 -16.41 -26.15 -9.69
C GLY A 671 -15.19 -27.07 -9.78
N CYS A 672 -14.83 -27.53 -10.98
CA CYS A 672 -13.63 -28.34 -11.19
C CYS A 672 -12.35 -27.58 -10.87
N LEU A 673 -12.26 -26.33 -11.34
CA LEU A 673 -11.11 -25.44 -11.07
C LEU A 673 -10.99 -25.08 -9.58
N LEU A 674 -12.12 -24.80 -8.93
CA LEU A 674 -12.15 -24.50 -7.50
C LEU A 674 -11.68 -25.69 -6.66
N LYS A 675 -11.94 -26.92 -7.13
CA LYS A 675 -11.46 -28.15 -6.48
C LYS A 675 -9.97 -28.36 -6.70
N GLU A 676 -9.46 -28.09 -7.88
CA GLU A 676 -8.02 -28.24 -8.20
C GLU A 676 -7.16 -27.24 -7.41
N LYS A 677 -7.67 -26.02 -7.22
CA LYS A 677 -7.00 -24.93 -6.50
C LYS A 677 -7.62 -24.67 -5.12
N ALA A 678 -8.03 -25.73 -4.44
CA ALA A 678 -8.77 -25.62 -3.17
C ALA A 678 -8.05 -24.77 -2.12
N ASP A 679 -6.73 -24.84 -2.02
CA ASP A 679 -5.94 -24.09 -1.05
C ASP A 679 -6.03 -22.56 -1.25
N GLU A 680 -6.12 -22.11 -2.50
CA GLU A 680 -6.25 -20.68 -2.85
C GLU A 680 -7.66 -20.15 -2.56
N PHE A 681 -8.70 -20.95 -2.90
CA PHE A 681 -10.10 -20.54 -2.80
C PHE A 681 -10.76 -20.80 -1.44
N LEU A 682 -10.15 -21.63 -0.59
CA LEU A 682 -10.71 -21.98 0.72
C LEU A 682 -11.09 -20.79 1.60
N PRO A 683 -10.29 -19.72 1.72
CA PRO A 683 -10.65 -18.55 2.51
C PRO A 683 -11.91 -17.85 1.99
N ILE A 684 -12.06 -17.76 0.68
CA ILE A 684 -13.19 -17.09 0.02
C ILE A 684 -14.46 -17.92 0.19
N LEU A 685 -14.36 -19.23 0.00
CA LEU A 685 -15.49 -20.14 0.22
C LEU A 685 -15.96 -20.13 1.67
N ASN A 686 -15.03 -20.08 2.63
CA ASN A 686 -15.37 -19.97 4.05
C ASN A 686 -16.06 -18.62 4.36
N LEU A 687 -15.61 -17.51 3.73
CA LEU A 687 -16.27 -16.21 3.84
C LEU A 687 -17.72 -16.28 3.32
N LEU A 688 -17.91 -16.86 2.14
CA LEU A 688 -19.24 -17.06 1.53
C LEU A 688 -20.14 -17.90 2.43
N ILE A 689 -19.68 -19.06 2.91
CA ILE A 689 -20.45 -19.94 3.79
C ILE A 689 -20.84 -19.21 5.08
N LYS A 690 -19.90 -18.49 5.70
CA LYS A 690 -20.16 -17.72 6.92
C LYS A 690 -21.25 -16.66 6.67
N ASN A 691 -21.11 -15.85 5.62
CA ASN A 691 -22.03 -14.75 5.35
C ASN A 691 -23.43 -15.27 4.94
N ILE A 692 -23.51 -16.33 4.12
CA ILE A 692 -24.77 -16.96 3.75
C ILE A 692 -25.46 -17.57 4.98
N SER A 693 -24.71 -18.27 5.83
CA SER A 693 -25.26 -18.88 7.06
C SER A 693 -25.79 -17.81 8.03
N GLN A 694 -25.05 -16.72 8.21
CA GLN A 694 -25.47 -15.61 9.05
C GLN A 694 -26.75 -14.95 8.53
N LYS A 695 -26.83 -14.65 7.21
CA LYS A 695 -28.02 -14.07 6.59
C LYS A 695 -29.22 -15.02 6.66
N SER A 696 -29.00 -16.33 6.50
CA SER A 696 -30.05 -17.34 6.66
C SER A 696 -30.63 -17.35 8.07
N GLN A 697 -29.76 -17.28 9.11
CA GLN A 697 -30.20 -17.19 10.50
C GLN A 697 -30.96 -15.90 10.79
N ASP A 698 -30.49 -14.75 10.27
CA ASP A 698 -31.16 -13.46 10.49
C ASP A 698 -32.51 -13.39 9.80
N LEU A 699 -32.62 -13.93 8.58
CA LEU A 699 -33.89 -14.08 7.90
C LEU A 699 -34.83 -15.04 8.65
N GLY A 700 -34.33 -16.14 9.18
CA GLY A 700 -35.07 -17.07 10.04
C GLY A 700 -35.68 -16.35 11.24
N LYS A 701 -34.89 -15.57 11.98
CA LYS A 701 -35.40 -14.77 13.12
C LYS A 701 -36.51 -13.79 12.70
N VAL A 702 -36.33 -13.09 11.57
CA VAL A 702 -37.34 -12.17 11.06
C VAL A 702 -38.64 -12.91 10.69
N CYS A 703 -38.52 -14.06 10.01
CA CYS A 703 -39.67 -14.90 9.68
C CYS A 703 -40.38 -15.41 10.93
N ASP A 704 -39.64 -15.85 11.95
CA ASP A 704 -40.21 -16.30 13.22
C ASP A 704 -40.94 -15.17 13.94
N ASN A 705 -40.35 -14.00 14.04
CA ASN A 705 -40.98 -12.82 14.63
C ASN A 705 -42.27 -12.44 13.87
N ASN A 706 -42.26 -12.44 12.54
CA ASN A 706 -43.45 -12.17 11.74
C ASN A 706 -44.52 -13.23 11.96
N ARG A 707 -44.15 -14.51 12.05
CA ARG A 707 -45.06 -15.61 12.34
C ARG A 707 -45.71 -15.47 13.72
N PHE A 708 -44.94 -15.10 14.74
CA PHE A 708 -45.47 -14.80 16.06
C PHE A 708 -46.46 -13.61 16.03
N THR A 709 -46.07 -12.55 15.36
CA THR A 709 -46.93 -11.36 15.22
C THR A 709 -48.25 -11.68 14.51
N ILE A 710 -48.22 -12.46 13.41
CA ILE A 710 -49.41 -12.90 12.69
C ILE A 710 -50.28 -13.78 13.58
N LYS A 711 -49.67 -14.77 14.27
CA LYS A 711 -50.43 -15.63 15.21
C LYS A 711 -51.04 -14.82 16.36
N TYR A 712 -50.36 -13.82 16.86
CA TYR A 712 -50.86 -12.92 17.91
C TYR A 712 -52.06 -12.12 17.35
N LEU A 713 -51.93 -11.51 16.18
CA LEU A 713 -53.00 -10.72 15.56
C LEU A 713 -54.23 -11.58 15.22
N SER A 714 -54.04 -12.84 14.75
CA SER A 714 -55.17 -13.75 14.51
C SER A 714 -55.88 -14.11 15.81
N LYS A 715 -55.17 -14.42 16.89
CA LYS A 715 -55.78 -14.70 18.20
C LYS A 715 -56.49 -13.47 18.79
N VAL A 716 -55.95 -12.27 18.61
CA VAL A 716 -56.65 -11.04 19.00
C VAL A 716 -57.88 -10.81 18.16
N GLY A 717 -57.82 -11.06 16.83
CA GLY A 717 -58.98 -11.00 15.94
C GLY A 717 -60.07 -11.99 16.33
N GLU A 718 -59.74 -13.25 16.64
CA GLU A 718 -60.66 -14.28 17.14
C GLU A 718 -61.31 -13.84 18.46
N LYS A 719 -60.50 -13.29 19.40
CA LYS A 719 -61.06 -12.77 20.67
C LYS A 719 -61.97 -11.56 20.44
N MET A 720 -61.67 -10.66 19.53
CA MET A 720 -62.52 -9.52 19.18
C MET A 720 -63.79 -9.94 18.48
N GLN A 721 -63.79 -11.00 17.67
CA GLN A 721 -65.00 -11.57 17.07
C GLN A 721 -65.90 -12.26 18.10
N LEU A 722 -65.32 -12.98 19.05
CA LEU A 722 -66.05 -13.58 20.19
C LEU A 722 -66.57 -12.53 21.18
N SER A 723 -65.89 -11.39 21.35
CA SER A 723 -66.35 -10.30 22.21
C SER A 723 -67.40 -9.41 21.55
N GLY A 724 -67.62 -9.54 20.25
CA GLY A 724 -68.70 -8.84 19.48
C GLY A 724 -70.07 -9.47 19.67
N GLU A 725 -70.18 -10.72 20.13
CA GLU A 725 -71.41 -11.38 20.41
C GLU A 725 -71.90 -11.29 21.87
N ASP A 726 -71.04 -10.90 22.84
CA ASP A 726 -71.31 -10.84 24.27
C ASP A 726 -71.24 -9.43 24.88
N GLN A 727 -71.45 -8.37 24.14
CA GLN A 727 -71.60 -7.01 24.74
C GLN A 727 -72.97 -6.79 25.37
N LYS A 728 -73.27 -7.57 26.42
CA LYS A 728 -74.24 -7.20 27.48
C LYS A 728 -73.94 -8.04 28.70
N ASN A 729 -73.01 -7.70 29.49
CA ASN A 729 -72.70 -8.04 30.86
C ASN A 729 -71.19 -8.33 31.00
N ASP A 730 -70.66 -7.66 31.97
CA ASP A 730 -69.34 -7.86 32.56
C ASP A 730 -68.26 -6.82 32.21
N ALA A 731 -68.49 -5.63 32.76
CA ALA A 731 -67.45 -4.59 32.87
C ALA A 731 -66.64 -4.67 34.20
N ASP A 732 -66.81 -5.75 34.99
CA ASP A 732 -66.24 -5.83 36.34
C ASP A 732 -65.27 -7.03 36.57
N GLU A 733 -64.87 -7.78 35.56
CA GLU A 733 -63.96 -8.95 35.76
C GLU A 733 -62.54 -8.83 35.11
N PHE A 734 -62.13 -7.61 34.77
CA PHE A 734 -60.82 -7.45 34.06
C PHE A 734 -59.68 -6.91 34.93
N MET A 735 -59.81 -6.93 36.27
CA MET A 735 -58.79 -6.42 37.18
C MET A 735 -58.19 -7.44 38.17
N GLU A 736 -58.45 -8.74 38.00
CA GLU A 736 -57.85 -9.77 38.87
C GLU A 736 -57.43 -11.00 38.07
N SER A 737 -56.30 -10.94 37.36
CA SER A 737 -55.48 -12.14 37.08
C SER A 737 -54.10 -11.78 36.51
N GLU A 738 -53.34 -10.95 37.19
CA GLU A 738 -51.88 -11.00 37.12
C GLU A 738 -51.42 -11.92 38.26
N ASN A 739 -51.37 -13.21 37.98
CA ASN A 739 -50.50 -14.19 38.65
C ASN A 739 -50.84 -15.57 38.03
N VAL A 740 -50.20 -15.92 36.94
CA VAL A 740 -50.07 -17.33 36.53
C VAL A 740 -48.61 -17.57 36.22
N GLU A 741 -48.11 -18.43 37.07
CA GLU A 741 -46.81 -19.05 37.10
C GLU A 741 -46.30 -19.46 35.72
N GLU A 742 -45.03 -19.19 35.47
CA GLU A 742 -44.21 -19.85 34.45
C GLU A 742 -44.24 -21.36 34.71
N SER A 743 -44.92 -22.09 33.90
CA SER A 743 -44.68 -23.54 33.75
C SER A 743 -44.04 -23.80 32.42
N ASP A 744 -42.75 -24.03 32.48
CA ASP A 744 -41.97 -24.74 31.49
C ASP A 744 -42.66 -26.08 31.17
N ASP A 745 -43.15 -26.25 29.97
CA ASP A 745 -43.14 -27.47 29.18
C ASP A 745 -44.12 -27.34 28.00
N ASP A 746 -43.59 -26.95 26.85
CA ASP A 746 -44.07 -27.35 25.52
C ASP A 746 -42.99 -26.98 24.51
N SER A 747 -41.90 -27.73 24.54
CA SER A 747 -41.00 -27.85 23.42
C SER A 747 -41.68 -28.58 22.28
N VAL A 748 -42.43 -27.85 21.47
CA VAL A 748 -42.93 -28.37 20.19
C VAL A 748 -41.73 -28.60 19.28
N ASP A 749 -41.48 -29.90 19.06
CA ASP A 749 -40.36 -30.36 18.21
C ASP A 749 -40.50 -29.81 16.79
N MET A 750 -39.63 -28.84 16.48
CA MET A 750 -39.57 -28.12 15.19
C MET A 750 -39.10 -29.03 14.05
N SER A 751 -38.73 -30.29 14.32
CA SER A 751 -38.31 -31.26 13.31
C SER A 751 -39.54 -31.90 12.60
N GLU A 752 -40.69 -32.04 13.28
CA GLU A 752 -41.90 -32.57 12.68
C GLU A 752 -42.63 -31.61 11.75
N LEU A 753 -42.45 -30.29 11.92
CA LEU A 753 -43.04 -29.26 11.03
C LEU A 753 -42.21 -29.01 9.76
N ARG A 754 -40.92 -29.35 9.77
CA ARG A 754 -40.07 -29.28 8.58
C ARG A 754 -40.36 -30.41 7.58
N SER A 755 -40.74 -31.58 8.03
CA SER A 755 -41.06 -32.73 7.16
C SER A 755 -42.40 -32.61 6.42
N LYS A 756 -43.33 -31.76 6.89
CA LYS A 756 -44.61 -31.54 6.23
C LYS A 756 -44.62 -30.49 5.11
N TRP A 757 -43.52 -29.76 4.94
CA TRP A 757 -43.41 -28.72 3.91
C TRP A 757 -42.46 -29.08 2.75
N SER A 758 -41.80 -30.25 2.81
CA SER A 758 -40.94 -30.77 1.73
C SER A 758 -41.69 -31.61 0.69
N ASP A 759 -42.95 -31.96 0.94
CA ASP A 759 -43.72 -32.90 0.09
C ASP A 759 -44.75 -32.24 -0.83
N ASP A 760 -44.94 -30.91 -0.78
CA ASP A 760 -45.95 -30.20 -1.58
C ASP A 760 -45.40 -29.43 -2.81
N GLU A 761 -44.13 -29.61 -3.19
CA GLU A 761 -43.60 -28.97 -4.41
C GLU A 761 -43.12 -29.96 -5.48
N VAL A 762 -43.87 -31.01 -5.73
CA VAL A 762 -43.69 -31.81 -6.95
C VAL A 762 -45.05 -32.40 -7.35
N GLU A 763 -45.91 -31.62 -8.00
CA GLU A 763 -46.90 -32.13 -8.95
C GLU A 763 -47.51 -30.98 -9.75
N GLY A 764 -47.44 -31.12 -11.08
CA GLY A 764 -48.25 -30.37 -12.06
C GLY A 764 -47.44 -29.20 -12.71
N ASP A 765 -47.22 -29.11 -13.97
CA ASP A 765 -47.96 -29.52 -15.13
C ASP A 765 -47.03 -29.72 -16.31
N GLU A 766 -47.00 -30.92 -16.83
CA GLU A 766 -46.82 -31.18 -18.25
C GLU A 766 -48.19 -31.03 -18.91
N ASP A 767 -48.38 -30.00 -19.69
CA ASP A 767 -49.40 -30.02 -20.77
C ASP A 767 -48.78 -29.48 -22.05
N GLU A 768 -48.67 -30.43 -22.96
CA GLU A 768 -48.54 -30.26 -24.38
C GLU A 768 -49.66 -29.37 -24.93
N SER A 769 -49.29 -28.47 -25.82
CA SER A 769 -50.16 -28.20 -26.98
C SER A 769 -49.30 -27.71 -28.14
N ASP A 770 -49.15 -28.59 -29.11
CA ASP A 770 -48.97 -28.31 -30.53
C ASP A 770 -49.96 -27.23 -31.01
N ASP A 771 -49.52 -26.53 -32.01
CA ASP A 771 -50.14 -25.95 -33.19
C ASP A 771 -49.92 -24.45 -33.42
N SER A 772 -49.35 -24.30 -34.61
CA SER A 772 -49.26 -23.22 -35.61
C SER A 772 -48.03 -22.34 -35.55
#